data_9c180420273fb23d00449327975f4aec
#
_entry.id   9c180420273fb23d00449327975f4aec
#
_cell.length_a   1.000
_cell.length_b   1.000
_cell.length_c   1.000
_cell.angle_alpha   90.00
_cell.angle_beta   90.00
_cell.angle_gamma   90.00
#
_symmetry.space_group_name_H-M   'P 1'
#
loop_
_entity.id
_entity.type
_entity.pdbx_description
1 polymer ?
#
loop_
_entity_poly.entity_id
_entity_poly.type
_entity_poly.pdbx_seq_one_letter_code
_entity_poly.pdbx_strand_id
1 'polypeptide(L)'
;MATPAEAQTAPFGTWDSPITAATLTSKGISFSGIAAAADGTIYVNEGRPAEEGRNCIVEWRNNQPRDVLPAAYSARTAVHGYGGAAFNTTSDGKVIFADWKTHGVYILDPATCDVTAAVEPDEKIWYAAFNSHPKRPELVFAIREDHHGKEVVNELVVINTGNKKVEVAATGADFYSHPTFSPAGDRVSWIQWNHPEMPWTGTELFSAPWKDEKVGTPVKLAGNGEEESILQPRWGPDGTLFFVSDRTGYWQFYRWSPDESDEPRAIVIEGLEKGEFAHPEWLLGSCTYVLPNANTIVAAWTQNATERLVIIDLEKNTYTFPAHIASLTGIQHSAVALTSPTSIAVIASTPTAPSTVYHISLTNNDAFAPTVLRSSTSVTISDTYFSRAQHISFPRTISTHPDTLSHAFFLPPTNPKYSSAPGELPPLIITIHGGPTIHTDPGLSMMWQYYTTRGYAVALLNYAGSSGYGRAYRKLLNGSWGVLDVHDAADCARYLISEGKVHPSRIGITGVSSGGYATLQAICMFPTLFTGAVSVSGISDVEALVAETHKFESHYAFRLLFDDKVPETEEEKRKVYRERSPRFHADKIKAKLLLLQGTDDEIVPLNQAQAMADDVQRSGGVAKLVIFEGEGHGYPRKAENGLQAKEVEEGWWKVNLAEVNGE
;
A
#
# COMPACT_ATOMS: atom_id res chain seq x y z
N MET A 1 34.64 17.83 -22.14
CA MET A 1 33.56 17.89 -21.13
C MET A 1 33.09 19.32 -21.13
N ALA A 2 31.84 19.59 -21.49
CA ALA A 2 31.30 20.95 -21.42
C ALA A 2 31.22 21.34 -19.94
N THR A 3 31.66 22.53 -19.59
CA THR A 3 31.43 23.13 -18.26
C THR A 3 29.94 23.12 -17.98
N PRO A 4 29.50 22.70 -16.76
CA PRO A 4 28.09 22.82 -16.40
C PRO A 4 27.68 24.29 -16.60
N ALA A 5 26.57 24.52 -17.30
CA ALA A 5 25.99 25.84 -17.38
C ALA A 5 25.68 26.31 -15.95
N GLU A 6 26.06 27.56 -15.61
CA GLU A 6 25.72 28.13 -14.30
C GLU A 6 24.18 28.06 -14.11
N ALA A 7 23.73 27.59 -12.93
CA ALA A 7 22.31 27.51 -12.61
C ALA A 7 21.69 28.92 -12.60
N GLN A 8 20.55 29.08 -13.24
CA GLN A 8 19.80 30.33 -13.25
C GLN A 8 19.22 30.60 -11.86
N THR A 9 19.44 31.79 -11.32
CA THR A 9 18.80 32.22 -10.08
C THR A 9 17.31 32.54 -10.33
N ALA A 10 16.39 31.83 -9.67
CA ALA A 10 14.95 32.05 -9.74
C ALA A 10 14.29 31.72 -8.40
N PRO A 11 13.19 32.39 -8.04
CA PRO A 11 12.47 32.12 -6.81
C PRO A 11 11.99 30.66 -6.73
N PHE A 12 11.97 30.10 -5.52
CA PHE A 12 11.38 28.79 -5.28
C PHE A 12 9.90 28.72 -5.71
N GLY A 13 9.46 27.59 -6.25
CA GLY A 13 8.10 27.38 -6.75
C GLY A 13 7.87 27.88 -8.19
N THR A 14 8.90 28.47 -8.84
CA THR A 14 8.82 29.01 -10.21
C THR A 14 9.72 28.31 -11.22
N TRP A 15 10.43 27.27 -10.80
CA TRP A 15 11.41 26.58 -11.65
C TRP A 15 10.74 25.70 -12.72
N ASP A 16 11.23 25.74 -13.94
CA ASP A 16 10.79 24.83 -15.00
C ASP A 16 11.27 23.40 -14.72
N SER A 17 10.38 22.45 -14.93
CA SER A 17 10.63 21.04 -14.68
C SER A 17 10.49 20.18 -15.93
N PRO A 18 11.37 19.18 -16.14
CA PRO A 18 11.20 18.18 -17.18
C PRO A 18 10.06 17.18 -16.86
N ILE A 19 9.60 17.14 -15.62
CA ILE A 19 8.49 16.29 -15.18
C ILE A 19 7.19 17.09 -15.37
N THR A 20 6.40 16.76 -16.38
CA THR A 20 5.12 17.41 -16.65
C THR A 20 3.94 16.59 -16.09
N ALA A 21 2.78 17.19 -15.86
CA ALA A 21 1.57 16.49 -15.46
C ALA A 21 1.22 15.37 -16.48
N ALA A 22 1.36 15.64 -17.78
CA ALA A 22 1.15 14.63 -18.82
C ALA A 22 2.12 13.45 -18.74
N THR A 23 3.39 13.66 -18.33
CA THR A 23 4.34 12.54 -18.15
C THR A 23 4.02 11.66 -16.95
N LEU A 24 3.38 12.20 -15.92
CA LEU A 24 2.92 11.44 -14.75
C LEU A 24 1.70 10.58 -15.07
N THR A 25 0.79 11.06 -15.92
CA THR A 25 -0.55 10.47 -16.08
C THR A 25 -0.70 9.63 -17.34
N SER A 26 -0.07 10.01 -18.46
CA SER A 26 -0.26 9.30 -19.74
C SER A 26 0.75 8.20 -20.02
N LYS A 27 1.92 8.21 -19.37
CA LYS A 27 3.03 7.26 -19.61
C LYS A 27 3.34 6.39 -18.39
N GLY A 28 2.59 6.54 -17.32
CA GLY A 28 2.72 5.73 -16.12
C GLY A 28 1.90 4.44 -16.22
N ILE A 29 2.42 3.38 -15.59
CA ILE A 29 1.69 2.14 -15.29
C ILE A 29 1.86 1.85 -13.81
N SER A 30 0.94 1.11 -13.23
CA SER A 30 1.08 0.58 -11.87
C SER A 30 1.26 -0.94 -11.91
N PHE A 31 1.87 -1.50 -10.88
CA PHE A 31 1.98 -2.94 -10.71
C PHE A 31 1.12 -3.36 -9.51
N SER A 32 0.20 -4.30 -9.71
CA SER A 32 -0.72 -4.78 -8.68
C SER A 32 -0.46 -6.22 -8.24
N GLY A 33 0.58 -6.85 -8.75
CA GLY A 33 1.02 -8.18 -8.34
C GLY A 33 1.95 -8.84 -9.34
N ILE A 34 2.67 -9.85 -8.86
CA ILE A 34 3.60 -10.66 -9.62
C ILE A 34 3.43 -12.13 -9.25
N ALA A 35 3.48 -13.01 -10.23
CA ALA A 35 3.49 -14.46 -10.04
C ALA A 35 4.52 -15.10 -10.97
N ALA A 36 5.01 -16.29 -10.62
CA ALA A 36 5.88 -17.07 -11.48
C ALA A 36 5.32 -18.49 -11.66
N ALA A 37 5.37 -18.99 -12.89
CA ALA A 37 5.07 -20.38 -13.18
C ALA A 37 6.26 -21.28 -12.84
N ALA A 38 6.02 -22.59 -12.75
CA ALA A 38 7.05 -23.59 -12.41
C ALA A 38 8.23 -23.62 -13.41
N ASP A 39 8.03 -23.18 -14.64
CA ASP A 39 9.08 -23.08 -15.68
C ASP A 39 9.89 -21.77 -15.61
N GLY A 40 9.62 -20.92 -14.59
CA GLY A 40 10.28 -19.64 -14.38
C GLY A 40 9.69 -18.47 -15.18
N THR A 41 8.62 -18.69 -15.96
CA THR A 41 7.91 -17.61 -16.65
C THR A 41 7.27 -16.68 -15.62
N ILE A 42 7.48 -15.37 -15.79
CA ILE A 42 6.98 -14.34 -14.86
C ILE A 42 5.71 -13.72 -15.46
N TYR A 43 4.71 -13.54 -14.62
CA TYR A 43 3.47 -12.82 -14.93
C TYR A 43 3.35 -11.61 -14.03
N VAL A 44 3.10 -10.44 -14.65
CA VAL A 44 2.92 -9.16 -13.93
C VAL A 44 1.54 -8.60 -14.26
N ASN A 45 0.82 -8.18 -13.25
CA ASN A 45 -0.46 -7.49 -13.40
C ASN A 45 -0.21 -5.97 -13.46
N GLU A 46 -0.38 -5.39 -14.66
CA GLU A 46 -0.16 -3.97 -14.93
C GLU A 46 -1.49 -3.20 -14.96
N GLY A 47 -1.63 -2.18 -14.12
CA GLY A 47 -2.70 -1.18 -14.24
C GLY A 47 -2.30 -0.12 -15.28
N ARG A 48 -3.15 0.11 -16.27
CA ARG A 48 -2.87 0.94 -17.46
C ARG A 48 -3.83 2.12 -17.57
N PRO A 49 -3.44 3.33 -17.12
CA PRO A 49 -4.28 4.53 -17.23
C PRO A 49 -4.71 4.87 -18.66
N ALA A 50 -3.84 4.61 -19.65
CA ALA A 50 -4.14 4.81 -21.07
C ALA A 50 -5.21 3.85 -21.63
N GLU A 51 -5.56 2.79 -20.90
CA GLU A 51 -6.60 1.81 -21.21
C GLU A 51 -7.75 1.92 -20.19
N GLU A 52 -8.14 3.12 -19.80
CA GLU A 52 -9.21 3.42 -18.84
C GLU A 52 -9.01 2.76 -17.45
N GLY A 53 -7.75 2.60 -17.06
CA GLY A 53 -7.39 1.97 -15.78
C GLY A 53 -7.48 0.44 -15.78
N ARG A 54 -7.54 -0.21 -16.95
CA ARG A 54 -7.58 -1.68 -17.09
C ARG A 54 -6.34 -2.33 -16.47
N ASN A 55 -6.54 -3.45 -15.79
CA ASN A 55 -5.47 -4.32 -15.31
C ASN A 55 -5.19 -5.43 -16.34
N CYS A 56 -3.96 -5.46 -16.87
CA CYS A 56 -3.51 -6.40 -17.87
C CYS A 56 -2.48 -7.39 -17.32
N ILE A 57 -2.61 -8.68 -17.63
CA ILE A 57 -1.59 -9.68 -17.30
C ILE A 57 -0.58 -9.71 -18.43
N VAL A 58 0.69 -9.45 -18.09
CA VAL A 58 1.84 -9.45 -19.01
C VAL A 58 2.75 -10.61 -18.66
N GLU A 59 2.99 -11.49 -19.64
CA GLU A 59 3.97 -12.57 -19.57
C GLU A 59 5.37 -12.04 -19.86
N TRP A 60 6.35 -12.45 -19.06
CA TRP A 60 7.77 -12.22 -19.32
C TRP A 60 8.49 -13.55 -19.46
N ARG A 61 8.92 -13.84 -20.67
CA ARG A 61 9.68 -15.05 -21.02
C ARG A 61 10.96 -14.65 -21.75
N ASN A 62 12.11 -15.14 -21.26
CA ASN A 62 13.42 -14.73 -21.78
C ASN A 62 13.62 -13.21 -21.84
N ASN A 63 13.15 -12.49 -20.83
CA ASN A 63 13.18 -11.02 -20.72
C ASN A 63 12.41 -10.29 -21.85
N GLN A 64 11.47 -10.95 -22.52
CA GLN A 64 10.58 -10.35 -23.52
C GLN A 64 9.15 -10.30 -23.00
N PRO A 65 8.49 -9.12 -23.03
CA PRO A 65 7.11 -8.96 -22.60
C PRO A 65 6.13 -9.38 -23.68
N ARG A 66 5.01 -9.94 -23.24
CA ARG A 66 3.85 -10.21 -24.10
C ARG A 66 2.55 -10.02 -23.30
N ASP A 67 1.64 -9.19 -23.79
CA ASP A 67 0.29 -9.11 -23.25
C ASP A 67 -0.43 -10.43 -23.52
N VAL A 68 -0.85 -11.12 -22.48
CA VAL A 68 -1.56 -12.40 -22.62
C VAL A 68 -3.04 -12.28 -22.31
N LEU A 69 -3.46 -11.29 -21.51
CA LEU A 69 -4.86 -11.05 -21.18
C LEU A 69 -5.55 -10.26 -22.31
N PRO A 70 -6.60 -10.83 -22.97
CA PRO A 70 -7.35 -10.11 -24.01
C PRO A 70 -8.00 -8.82 -23.47
N ALA A 71 -8.14 -7.81 -24.35
CA ALA A 71 -8.62 -6.48 -23.99
C ALA A 71 -10.06 -6.44 -23.41
N ALA A 72 -10.84 -7.49 -23.62
CA ALA A 72 -12.18 -7.62 -23.06
C ALA A 72 -12.19 -7.77 -21.53
N TYR A 73 -11.08 -8.25 -20.95
CA TYR A 73 -10.94 -8.57 -19.51
C TYR A 73 -10.03 -7.59 -18.78
N SER A 74 -10.23 -7.51 -17.45
CA SER A 74 -9.40 -6.75 -16.53
C SER A 74 -9.17 -7.57 -15.26
N ALA A 75 -7.93 -8.03 -15.01
CA ALA A 75 -7.58 -8.88 -13.86
C ALA A 75 -7.59 -8.07 -12.56
N ARG A 76 -8.76 -7.91 -11.97
CA ARG A 76 -9.00 -7.12 -10.75
C ARG A 76 -10.20 -7.68 -9.97
N THR A 77 -10.19 -7.49 -8.67
CA THR A 77 -11.29 -7.83 -7.75
C THR A 77 -11.44 -6.74 -6.70
N ALA A 78 -12.57 -6.74 -5.97
CA ALA A 78 -12.82 -5.85 -4.85
C ALA A 78 -13.12 -6.63 -3.54
N VAL A 79 -12.75 -7.90 -3.46
CA VAL A 79 -12.85 -8.67 -2.21
C VAL A 79 -12.24 -7.88 -1.06
N HIS A 80 -12.92 -7.82 0.10
CA HIS A 80 -12.59 -6.97 1.25
C HIS A 80 -12.59 -5.45 0.96
N GLY A 81 -13.24 -5.01 -0.13
CA GLY A 81 -13.29 -3.60 -0.55
C GLY A 81 -12.06 -3.14 -1.35
N TYR A 82 -10.87 -3.59 -1.00
CA TYR A 82 -9.62 -3.15 -1.63
C TYR A 82 -9.08 -4.11 -2.70
N GLY A 83 -9.49 -5.39 -2.65
CA GLY A 83 -9.05 -6.40 -3.60
C GLY A 83 -7.65 -6.94 -3.31
N GLY A 84 -6.87 -7.11 -4.37
CA GLY A 84 -5.58 -7.80 -4.36
C GLY A 84 -5.70 -9.27 -4.74
N ALA A 85 -4.56 -9.92 -5.03
CA ALA A 85 -4.48 -11.33 -5.43
C ALA A 85 -5.52 -11.75 -6.49
N ALA A 86 -5.78 -10.88 -7.46
CA ALA A 86 -6.77 -11.10 -8.50
C ALA A 86 -6.38 -12.18 -9.52
N PHE A 87 -5.13 -12.63 -9.53
CA PHE A 87 -4.62 -13.67 -10.40
C PHE A 87 -3.53 -14.51 -9.75
N ASN A 88 -3.31 -15.71 -10.27
CA ASN A 88 -2.15 -16.54 -9.96
C ASN A 88 -1.90 -17.55 -11.09
N THR A 89 -0.77 -18.26 -11.06
CA THR A 89 -0.47 -19.37 -11.96
C THR A 89 -1.03 -20.68 -11.40
N THR A 90 -1.49 -21.55 -12.28
CA THR A 90 -1.87 -22.94 -11.95
C THR A 90 -0.64 -23.86 -12.07
N SER A 91 -0.70 -25.03 -11.46
CA SER A 91 0.43 -25.98 -11.49
C SER A 91 0.72 -26.58 -12.87
N ASP A 92 -0.19 -26.44 -13.84
CA ASP A 92 0.01 -26.79 -15.28
C ASP A 92 0.44 -25.61 -16.15
N GLY A 93 0.76 -24.44 -15.55
CA GLY A 93 1.30 -23.27 -16.24
C GLY A 93 0.27 -22.35 -16.88
N LYS A 94 -1.01 -22.54 -16.64
CA LYS A 94 -2.06 -21.59 -17.01
C LYS A 94 -2.15 -20.47 -15.97
N VAL A 95 -2.99 -19.47 -16.26
CA VAL A 95 -3.27 -18.35 -15.33
C VAL A 95 -4.74 -18.36 -14.96
N ILE A 96 -5.03 -18.37 -13.67
CA ILE A 96 -6.37 -18.15 -13.13
C ILE A 96 -6.50 -16.69 -12.72
N PHE A 97 -7.65 -16.07 -13.02
CA PHE A 97 -7.89 -14.67 -12.64
C PHE A 97 -9.38 -14.37 -12.41
N ALA A 98 -9.62 -13.37 -11.56
CA ALA A 98 -10.92 -12.72 -11.39
C ALA A 98 -11.02 -11.53 -12.36
N ASP A 99 -12.13 -11.41 -13.07
CA ASP A 99 -12.39 -10.30 -13.97
C ASP A 99 -13.24 -9.22 -13.32
N TRP A 100 -12.77 -7.97 -13.41
CA TRP A 100 -13.45 -6.78 -12.83
C TRP A 100 -14.85 -6.53 -13.40
N LYS A 101 -15.05 -6.81 -14.69
CA LYS A 101 -16.30 -6.45 -15.38
C LYS A 101 -17.44 -7.43 -15.14
N THR A 102 -17.10 -8.71 -14.98
CA THR A 102 -18.09 -9.78 -14.89
C THR A 102 -18.14 -10.42 -13.51
N HIS A 103 -17.16 -10.11 -12.64
CA HIS A 103 -16.89 -10.78 -11.36
C HIS A 103 -16.66 -12.30 -11.49
N GLY A 104 -16.59 -12.83 -12.70
CA GLY A 104 -16.32 -14.23 -12.99
C GLY A 104 -14.86 -14.61 -12.73
N VAL A 105 -14.62 -15.92 -12.58
CA VAL A 105 -13.29 -16.51 -12.51
C VAL A 105 -13.00 -17.23 -13.82
N TYR A 106 -11.82 -16.98 -14.37
CA TYR A 106 -11.43 -17.50 -15.69
C TYR A 106 -10.06 -18.15 -15.66
N ILE A 107 -9.87 -19.13 -16.55
CA ILE A 107 -8.57 -19.70 -16.89
C ILE A 107 -8.12 -19.11 -18.24
N LEU A 108 -6.94 -18.52 -18.24
CA LEU A 108 -6.24 -18.04 -19.41
C LEU A 108 -5.15 -19.05 -19.76
N ASP A 109 -5.17 -19.55 -21.00
CA ASP A 109 -4.04 -20.27 -21.59
C ASP A 109 -3.06 -19.25 -22.19
N PRO A 110 -1.87 -19.03 -21.59
CA PRO A 110 -0.98 -18.01 -22.09
C PRO A 110 -0.38 -18.35 -23.46
N ALA A 111 -0.39 -19.62 -23.91
CA ALA A 111 0.14 -19.99 -25.23
C ALA A 111 -0.75 -19.51 -26.38
N THR A 112 -2.07 -19.60 -26.22
CA THR A 112 -3.07 -19.23 -27.24
C THR A 112 -3.76 -17.91 -26.95
N CYS A 113 -3.69 -17.40 -25.71
CA CYS A 113 -4.49 -16.31 -25.14
C CYS A 113 -6.01 -16.62 -25.09
N ASP A 114 -6.37 -17.91 -25.13
CA ASP A 114 -7.75 -18.32 -24.95
C ASP A 114 -8.17 -18.19 -23.48
N VAL A 115 -9.39 -17.69 -23.26
CA VAL A 115 -9.96 -17.52 -21.93
C VAL A 115 -11.23 -18.38 -21.82
N THR A 116 -11.28 -19.20 -20.77
CA THR A 116 -12.44 -20.06 -20.46
C THR A 116 -12.94 -19.81 -19.05
N ALA A 117 -14.26 -19.78 -18.87
CA ALA A 117 -14.84 -19.59 -17.53
C ALA A 117 -14.56 -20.80 -16.63
N ALA A 118 -13.95 -20.55 -15.48
CA ALA A 118 -13.74 -21.52 -14.39
C ALA A 118 -14.93 -21.55 -13.43
N VAL A 119 -15.59 -20.40 -13.26
CA VAL A 119 -16.84 -20.23 -12.52
C VAL A 119 -17.74 -19.35 -13.35
N GLU A 120 -19.03 -19.65 -13.41
CA GLU A 120 -19.99 -18.79 -14.11
C GLU A 120 -20.08 -17.44 -13.40
N PRO A 121 -20.13 -16.34 -14.16
CA PRO A 121 -20.21 -14.99 -13.59
C PRO A 121 -21.48 -14.79 -12.75
N ASP A 122 -21.30 -14.14 -11.60
CA ASP A 122 -22.37 -13.63 -10.76
C ASP A 122 -21.94 -12.28 -10.19
N GLU A 123 -22.68 -11.22 -10.47
CA GLU A 123 -22.34 -9.85 -10.07
C GLU A 123 -22.22 -9.67 -8.54
N LYS A 124 -22.84 -10.58 -7.76
CA LYS A 124 -22.83 -10.55 -6.30
C LYS A 124 -21.83 -11.52 -5.67
N ILE A 125 -21.03 -12.22 -6.47
CA ILE A 125 -20.02 -13.15 -5.97
C ILE A 125 -18.66 -12.72 -6.48
N TRP A 126 -17.76 -12.44 -5.55
CA TRP A 126 -16.39 -12.01 -5.88
C TRP A 126 -15.38 -13.05 -5.38
N TYR A 127 -14.27 -13.14 -6.10
CA TYR A 127 -13.21 -14.11 -5.79
C TYR A 127 -11.84 -13.45 -5.76
N ALA A 128 -10.94 -14.01 -4.93
CA ALA A 128 -9.54 -13.58 -4.82
C ALA A 128 -8.65 -14.70 -4.27
N ALA A 129 -7.35 -14.46 -4.24
CA ALA A 129 -6.32 -15.26 -3.56
C ALA A 129 -6.30 -16.73 -4.02
N PHE A 130 -6.19 -16.92 -5.32
CA PHE A 130 -6.16 -18.24 -5.95
C PHE A 130 -4.87 -18.99 -5.64
N ASN A 131 -4.97 -20.25 -5.21
CA ASN A 131 -3.85 -21.16 -5.02
C ASN A 131 -4.17 -22.54 -5.61
N SER A 132 -3.47 -22.92 -6.69
CA SER A 132 -3.67 -24.18 -7.39
C SER A 132 -3.09 -25.35 -6.62
N HIS A 133 -3.79 -26.47 -6.58
CA HIS A 133 -3.27 -27.70 -6.03
C HIS A 133 -2.05 -28.19 -6.82
N PRO A 134 -0.93 -28.56 -6.15
CA PRO A 134 0.35 -28.80 -6.85
C PRO A 134 0.36 -29.98 -7.83
N LYS A 135 -0.57 -30.95 -7.66
CA LYS A 135 -0.65 -32.15 -8.51
C LYS A 135 -1.96 -32.26 -9.30
N ARG A 136 -2.91 -31.36 -9.03
CA ARG A 136 -4.25 -31.36 -9.63
C ARG A 136 -4.64 -29.94 -10.02
N PRO A 137 -4.13 -29.45 -11.17
CA PRO A 137 -4.26 -28.05 -11.57
C PRO A 137 -5.70 -27.55 -11.68
N GLU A 138 -6.65 -28.47 -11.87
CA GLU A 138 -8.08 -28.16 -11.91
C GLU A 138 -8.67 -27.80 -10.54
N LEU A 139 -7.98 -28.10 -9.43
CA LEU A 139 -8.42 -27.72 -8.08
C LEU A 139 -7.71 -26.47 -7.61
N VAL A 140 -8.48 -25.45 -7.25
CA VAL A 140 -7.98 -24.16 -6.80
C VAL A 140 -8.63 -23.78 -5.49
N PHE A 141 -7.81 -23.51 -4.49
CA PHE A 141 -8.24 -22.95 -3.21
C PHE A 141 -8.30 -21.42 -3.34
N ALA A 142 -9.41 -20.80 -2.90
CA ALA A 142 -9.64 -19.36 -3.11
C ALA A 142 -10.51 -18.77 -1.98
N ILE A 143 -10.55 -17.45 -1.93
CA ILE A 143 -11.53 -16.70 -1.12
C ILE A 143 -12.72 -16.36 -2.00
N ARG A 144 -13.93 -16.53 -1.46
CA ARG A 144 -15.20 -16.09 -2.04
C ARG A 144 -15.83 -15.06 -1.11
N GLU A 145 -16.37 -14.01 -1.68
CA GLU A 145 -17.18 -13.00 -0.99
C GLU A 145 -18.57 -12.96 -1.61
N ASP A 146 -19.61 -13.20 -0.80
CA ASP A 146 -21.01 -13.30 -1.22
C ASP A 146 -21.81 -12.08 -0.73
N HIS A 147 -22.38 -11.33 -1.68
CA HIS A 147 -23.18 -10.12 -1.47
C HIS A 147 -24.70 -10.36 -1.68
N HIS A 148 -25.19 -11.60 -1.76
CA HIS A 148 -26.63 -11.88 -1.91
C HIS A 148 -27.43 -11.56 -0.64
N GLY A 149 -26.80 -11.68 0.54
CA GLY A 149 -27.42 -11.42 1.84
C GLY A 149 -27.51 -9.93 2.18
N LYS A 150 -28.00 -9.64 3.39
CA LYS A 150 -27.90 -8.31 3.99
C LYS A 150 -26.48 -7.98 4.42
N GLU A 151 -25.76 -8.99 4.85
CA GLU A 151 -24.38 -8.91 5.27
C GLU A 151 -23.51 -9.66 4.27
N VAL A 152 -22.36 -9.14 4.00
CA VAL A 152 -21.36 -9.76 3.13
C VAL A 152 -20.75 -10.95 3.86
N VAL A 153 -20.76 -12.12 3.22
CA VAL A 153 -20.20 -13.36 3.77
C VAL A 153 -18.89 -13.68 3.06
N ASN A 154 -17.83 -13.87 3.82
CA ASN A 154 -16.55 -14.35 3.32
C ASN A 154 -16.37 -15.84 3.62
N GLU A 155 -15.84 -16.58 2.66
CA GLU A 155 -15.63 -18.03 2.77
C GLU A 155 -14.34 -18.46 2.08
N LEU A 156 -13.76 -19.53 2.56
CA LEU A 156 -12.79 -20.29 1.78
C LEU A 156 -13.51 -21.31 0.92
N VAL A 157 -13.15 -21.39 -0.35
CA VAL A 157 -13.76 -22.31 -1.31
C VAL A 157 -12.70 -23.09 -2.08
N VAL A 158 -13.10 -24.27 -2.57
CA VAL A 158 -12.38 -25.02 -3.57
C VAL A 158 -13.14 -24.93 -4.90
N ILE A 159 -12.48 -24.41 -5.90
CA ILE A 159 -12.99 -24.32 -7.26
C ILE A 159 -12.43 -25.51 -8.06
N ASN A 160 -13.29 -26.33 -8.64
CA ASN A 160 -12.89 -27.31 -9.64
C ASN A 160 -13.14 -26.72 -11.03
N THR A 161 -12.07 -26.23 -11.66
CA THR A 161 -12.13 -25.52 -12.95
C THR A 161 -12.55 -26.41 -14.11
N GLY A 162 -12.41 -27.75 -13.98
CA GLY A 162 -12.79 -28.73 -15.01
C GLY A 162 -14.30 -28.94 -15.13
N ASN A 163 -15.03 -28.93 -14.01
CA ASN A 163 -16.48 -29.09 -13.97
C ASN A 163 -17.22 -27.84 -13.46
N LYS A 164 -16.50 -26.75 -13.18
CA LYS A 164 -17.00 -25.44 -12.71
C LYS A 164 -17.70 -25.49 -11.33
N LYS A 165 -17.43 -26.52 -10.54
CA LYS A 165 -18.04 -26.68 -9.22
C LYS A 165 -17.26 -25.87 -8.20
N VAL A 166 -17.99 -25.18 -7.31
CA VAL A 166 -17.43 -24.45 -6.17
C VAL A 166 -17.96 -25.09 -4.90
N GLU A 167 -17.06 -25.51 -4.01
CA GLU A 167 -17.39 -26.10 -2.71
C GLU A 167 -16.82 -25.24 -1.58
N VAL A 168 -17.64 -25.01 -0.54
CA VAL A 168 -17.19 -24.30 0.66
C VAL A 168 -16.24 -25.20 1.44
N ALA A 169 -15.04 -24.70 1.71
CA ALA A 169 -13.99 -25.37 2.47
C ALA A 169 -13.96 -24.94 3.94
N ALA A 170 -14.19 -23.65 4.20
CA ALA A 170 -14.36 -23.09 5.54
C ALA A 170 -15.23 -21.84 5.49
N THR A 171 -16.01 -21.65 6.57
CA THR A 171 -16.91 -20.52 6.76
C THR A 171 -17.01 -20.20 8.25
N GLY A 172 -17.61 -19.05 8.61
CA GLY A 172 -17.90 -18.66 10.00
C GLY A 172 -16.95 -17.63 10.58
N ALA A 173 -15.81 -17.34 9.94
CA ALA A 173 -15.04 -16.14 10.24
C ALA A 173 -15.51 -14.96 9.38
N ASP A 174 -15.27 -13.73 9.85
CA ASP A 174 -15.61 -12.54 9.08
C ASP A 174 -14.74 -12.37 7.85
N PHE A 175 -13.46 -12.78 7.92
CA PHE A 175 -12.48 -12.63 6.85
C PHE A 175 -11.50 -13.78 6.78
N TYR A 176 -10.95 -13.99 5.59
CA TYR A 176 -9.94 -14.99 5.28
C TYR A 176 -8.82 -14.40 4.40
N SER A 177 -7.59 -14.91 4.55
CA SER A 177 -6.50 -14.62 3.63
C SER A 177 -5.54 -15.81 3.49
N HIS A 178 -4.67 -15.75 2.47
CA HIS A 178 -3.59 -16.71 2.22
C HIS A 178 -4.02 -18.20 2.19
N PRO A 179 -5.08 -18.59 1.48
CA PRO A 179 -5.35 -20.01 1.28
C PRO A 179 -4.21 -20.65 0.49
N THR A 180 -3.62 -21.75 1.02
CA THR A 180 -2.47 -22.38 0.34
C THR A 180 -2.42 -23.88 0.58
N PHE A 181 -2.00 -24.63 -0.45
CA PHE A 181 -1.71 -26.06 -0.38
C PHE A 181 -0.26 -26.33 0.03
N SER A 182 -0.02 -27.42 0.77
CA SER A 182 1.31 -27.98 0.96
C SER A 182 1.89 -28.49 -0.38
N PRO A 183 3.23 -28.59 -0.53
CA PRO A 183 3.84 -29.11 -1.76
C PRO A 183 3.42 -30.54 -2.10
N ALA A 184 3.11 -31.34 -1.09
CA ALA A 184 2.57 -32.68 -1.27
C ALA A 184 1.12 -32.70 -1.73
N GLY A 185 0.37 -31.62 -1.52
CA GLY A 185 -1.04 -31.48 -1.81
C GLY A 185 -1.95 -32.26 -0.84
N ASP A 186 -1.46 -32.57 0.34
CA ASP A 186 -2.15 -33.36 1.39
C ASP A 186 -2.58 -32.53 2.60
N ARG A 187 -2.21 -31.25 2.62
CA ARG A 187 -2.61 -30.28 3.64
C ARG A 187 -2.92 -28.92 3.01
N VAL A 188 -3.69 -28.14 3.76
CA VAL A 188 -3.97 -26.73 3.47
C VAL A 188 -3.67 -25.88 4.69
N SER A 189 -3.39 -24.60 4.47
CA SER A 189 -3.34 -23.60 5.54
C SER A 189 -3.96 -22.29 5.08
N TRP A 190 -4.42 -21.48 6.03
CA TRP A 190 -5.01 -20.18 5.78
C TRP A 190 -4.93 -19.28 7.02
N ILE A 191 -5.14 -18.00 6.84
CA ILE A 191 -5.36 -17.01 7.88
C ILE A 191 -6.84 -16.66 7.93
N GLN A 192 -7.37 -16.43 9.15
CA GLN A 192 -8.70 -15.85 9.36
C GLN A 192 -8.70 -14.88 10.54
N TRP A 193 -9.67 -13.99 10.56
CA TRP A 193 -9.91 -13.07 11.67
C TRP A 193 -11.38 -12.66 11.72
N ASN A 194 -11.78 -12.09 12.85
CA ASN A 194 -13.13 -11.57 13.08
C ASN A 194 -13.07 -10.12 13.54
N HIS A 195 -14.16 -9.40 13.34
CA HIS A 195 -14.33 -8.09 13.96
C HIS A 195 -14.12 -8.16 15.48
N PRO A 196 -13.53 -7.10 16.10
CA PRO A 196 -13.15 -5.81 15.50
C PRO A 196 -11.73 -5.79 14.93
N GLU A 197 -11.08 -6.94 14.77
CA GLU A 197 -9.68 -7.02 14.36
C GLU A 197 -9.49 -6.71 12.87
N MET A 198 -8.30 -6.18 12.57
CA MET A 198 -7.75 -6.00 11.24
C MET A 198 -6.58 -6.98 11.03
N PRO A 199 -6.16 -7.28 9.80
CA PRO A 199 -5.05 -8.21 9.57
C PRO A 199 -3.76 -7.87 10.31
N TRP A 200 -3.55 -6.59 10.62
CA TRP A 200 -2.37 -6.09 11.34
C TRP A 200 -2.57 -5.93 12.86
N THR A 201 -3.74 -6.31 13.39
CA THR A 201 -4.02 -6.24 14.82
C THR A 201 -4.16 -7.61 15.46
N GLY A 202 -4.99 -8.49 14.89
CA GLY A 202 -5.21 -9.82 15.43
C GLY A 202 -5.69 -10.80 14.36
N THR A 203 -4.94 -11.88 14.14
CA THR A 203 -5.28 -12.94 13.18
C THR A 203 -4.97 -14.31 13.74
N GLU A 204 -5.53 -15.33 13.14
CA GLU A 204 -5.34 -16.74 13.50
C GLU A 204 -4.88 -17.56 12.29
N LEU A 205 -3.86 -18.40 12.48
CA LEU A 205 -3.34 -19.33 11.48
C LEU A 205 -3.93 -20.73 11.71
N PHE A 206 -4.52 -21.28 10.67
CA PHE A 206 -5.04 -22.65 10.66
C PHE A 206 -4.31 -23.52 9.64
N SER A 207 -4.27 -24.83 9.93
CA SER A 207 -3.93 -25.87 8.97
C SER A 207 -4.88 -27.05 9.12
N ALA A 208 -5.14 -27.75 8.01
CA ALA A 208 -5.97 -28.95 7.99
C ALA A 208 -5.43 -29.98 7.00
N PRO A 209 -5.64 -31.29 7.23
CA PRO A 209 -5.43 -32.31 6.22
C PRO A 209 -6.30 -32.05 4.98
N TRP A 210 -5.76 -32.37 3.81
CA TRP A 210 -6.52 -32.36 2.55
C TRP A 210 -6.65 -33.78 2.03
N LYS A 211 -7.87 -34.27 1.90
CA LYS A 211 -8.15 -35.62 1.41
C LYS A 211 -9.50 -35.67 0.70
N ASP A 212 -9.59 -36.45 -0.38
CA ASP A 212 -10.82 -36.68 -1.15
C ASP A 212 -11.51 -35.35 -1.57
N GLU A 213 -10.71 -34.39 -2.02
CA GLU A 213 -11.11 -33.01 -2.41
C GLU A 213 -11.77 -32.20 -1.28
N LYS A 214 -11.53 -32.55 -0.02
CA LYS A 214 -12.10 -31.89 1.15
C LYS A 214 -11.05 -31.48 2.17
N VAL A 215 -11.33 -30.36 2.81
CA VAL A 215 -10.59 -29.91 4.00
C VAL A 215 -11.07 -30.76 5.19
N GLY A 216 -10.11 -31.40 5.86
CA GLY A 216 -10.35 -32.14 7.10
C GLY A 216 -10.55 -31.22 8.30
N THR A 217 -10.48 -31.78 9.52
CA THR A 217 -10.62 -30.97 10.74
C THR A 217 -9.49 -29.96 10.87
N PRO A 218 -9.80 -28.63 10.94
CA PRO A 218 -8.79 -27.59 11.11
C PRO A 218 -8.16 -27.65 12.50
N VAL A 219 -6.87 -27.33 12.55
CA VAL A 219 -6.13 -27.10 13.79
C VAL A 219 -5.59 -25.68 13.76
N LYS A 220 -5.86 -24.91 14.83
CA LYS A 220 -5.25 -23.60 15.01
C LYS A 220 -3.79 -23.77 15.42
N LEU A 221 -2.88 -23.23 14.63
CA LEU A 221 -1.43 -23.31 14.86
C LEU A 221 -0.91 -22.14 15.67
N ALA A 222 -1.45 -20.94 15.44
CA ALA A 222 -1.00 -19.72 16.10
C ALA A 222 -2.08 -18.64 16.04
N GLY A 223 -1.91 -17.60 16.88
CA GLY A 223 -2.82 -16.46 16.98
C GLY A 223 -3.78 -16.59 18.16
N ASN A 224 -3.96 -15.48 18.88
CA ASN A 224 -4.92 -15.38 19.99
C ASN A 224 -6.11 -14.47 19.67
N GLY A 225 -6.16 -13.96 18.43
CA GLY A 225 -7.27 -13.15 17.92
C GLY A 225 -7.21 -11.66 18.23
N GLU A 226 -6.39 -11.20 19.19
CA GLU A 226 -6.43 -9.78 19.60
C GLU A 226 -5.06 -9.09 19.68
N GLU A 227 -4.02 -9.82 19.97
CA GLU A 227 -2.70 -9.23 20.27
C GLU A 227 -1.58 -9.72 19.36
N GLU A 228 -1.90 -10.53 18.37
CA GLU A 228 -0.94 -11.11 17.46
C GLU A 228 -1.42 -11.05 16.03
N SER A 229 -0.70 -10.32 15.19
CA SER A 229 -0.89 -10.33 13.75
C SER A 229 0.00 -11.39 13.12
N ILE A 230 -0.61 -12.37 12.48
CA ILE A 230 0.04 -13.43 11.72
C ILE A 230 -0.27 -13.22 10.25
N LEU A 231 0.75 -13.24 9.40
CA LEU A 231 0.60 -13.00 7.96
C LEU A 231 1.45 -13.99 7.15
N GLN A 232 1.08 -14.15 5.88
CA GLN A 232 1.86 -14.78 4.83
C GLN A 232 2.32 -16.22 5.13
N PRO A 233 1.42 -17.16 5.50
CA PRO A 233 1.79 -18.57 5.60
C PRO A 233 2.25 -19.10 4.22
N ARG A 234 3.42 -19.75 4.19
CA ARG A 234 4.01 -20.33 3.00
C ARG A 234 4.66 -21.65 3.30
N TRP A 235 4.38 -22.64 2.49
CA TRP A 235 4.99 -23.95 2.59
C TRP A 235 6.38 -23.96 1.93
N GLY A 236 7.39 -24.41 2.65
CA GLY A 236 8.69 -24.75 2.10
C GLY A 236 8.62 -26.03 1.26
N PRO A 237 9.62 -26.26 0.39
CA PRO A 237 9.63 -27.45 -0.47
C PRO A 237 9.72 -28.78 0.30
N ASP A 238 10.14 -28.73 1.56
CA ASP A 238 10.22 -29.86 2.51
C ASP A 238 8.92 -30.11 3.29
N GLY A 239 7.86 -29.31 3.07
CA GLY A 239 6.61 -29.40 3.80
C GLY A 239 6.59 -28.66 5.14
N THR A 240 7.62 -27.88 5.46
CA THR A 240 7.61 -26.95 6.59
C THR A 240 6.78 -25.72 6.25
N LEU A 241 5.86 -25.33 7.14
CA LEU A 241 5.09 -24.09 7.02
C LEU A 241 5.82 -22.94 7.70
N PHE A 242 6.11 -21.89 6.94
CA PHE A 242 6.67 -20.63 7.42
C PHE A 242 5.58 -19.56 7.47
N PHE A 243 5.68 -18.65 8.40
CA PHE A 243 4.80 -17.47 8.50
C PHE A 243 5.50 -16.35 9.28
N VAL A 244 4.93 -15.16 9.27
CA VAL A 244 5.40 -14.05 10.09
C VAL A 244 4.39 -13.72 11.18
N SER A 245 4.88 -13.36 12.38
CA SER A 245 4.09 -12.95 13.52
C SER A 245 4.74 -11.75 14.22
N ASP A 246 3.93 -10.81 14.69
CA ASP A 246 4.40 -9.62 15.40
C ASP A 246 4.32 -9.74 16.95
N ARG A 247 4.16 -10.96 17.49
CA ARG A 247 4.10 -11.21 18.95
C ARG A 247 5.30 -10.69 19.74
N THR A 248 6.45 -10.51 19.08
CA THR A 248 7.68 -9.95 19.67
C THR A 248 7.82 -8.43 19.48
N GLY A 249 6.78 -7.76 18.94
CA GLY A 249 6.77 -6.33 18.66
C GLY A 249 7.10 -5.95 17.21
N TYR A 250 7.64 -6.88 16.43
CA TYR A 250 7.93 -6.74 15.01
C TYR A 250 7.52 -8.01 14.29
N TRP A 251 7.08 -7.96 13.03
CA TRP A 251 6.79 -9.15 12.24
C TRP A 251 8.07 -9.94 11.97
N GLN A 252 8.25 -11.05 12.72
CA GLN A 252 9.38 -11.95 12.65
C GLN A 252 8.96 -13.32 12.12
N PHE A 253 9.90 -14.12 11.61
CA PHE A 253 9.63 -15.44 11.08
C PHE A 253 9.38 -16.49 12.17
N TYR A 254 8.43 -17.37 11.87
CA TYR A 254 8.13 -18.60 12.58
C TYR A 254 8.05 -19.75 11.59
N ARG A 255 8.27 -20.96 12.06
CA ARG A 255 8.10 -22.19 11.28
C ARG A 255 7.37 -23.26 12.07
N TRP A 256 6.65 -24.10 11.35
CA TRP A 256 5.95 -25.26 11.89
C TRP A 256 6.06 -26.42 10.92
N SER A 257 6.32 -27.65 11.47
CA SER A 257 6.29 -28.91 10.72
C SER A 257 5.39 -29.90 11.44
N PRO A 258 4.41 -30.50 10.75
CA PRO A 258 3.49 -31.47 11.37
C PRO A 258 4.20 -32.70 11.95
N ASP A 259 5.42 -33.01 11.48
CA ASP A 259 6.19 -34.16 11.92
C ASP A 259 7.15 -33.88 13.09
N GLU A 260 7.39 -32.59 13.39
CA GLU A 260 8.38 -32.20 14.40
C GLU A 260 7.78 -31.69 15.71
N SER A 261 6.64 -30.99 15.67
CA SER A 261 6.10 -30.32 16.85
C SER A 261 4.63 -29.94 16.66
N ASP A 262 3.86 -29.95 17.75
CA ASP A 262 2.49 -29.44 17.78
C ASP A 262 2.45 -27.91 17.73
N GLU A 263 3.54 -27.22 18.09
CA GLU A 263 3.61 -25.76 18.17
C GLU A 263 4.67 -25.16 17.24
N PRO A 264 4.39 -23.99 16.62
CA PRO A 264 5.34 -23.24 15.83
C PRO A 264 6.54 -22.74 16.65
N ARG A 265 7.72 -22.70 16.02
CA ARG A 265 8.98 -22.21 16.61
C ARG A 265 9.42 -20.92 15.95
N ALA A 266 9.90 -19.95 16.76
CA ALA A 266 10.47 -18.73 16.26
C ALA A 266 11.80 -18.99 15.52
N ILE A 267 12.02 -18.23 14.44
CA ILE A 267 13.31 -18.14 13.75
C ILE A 267 13.94 -16.82 14.18
N VAL A 268 14.95 -16.90 15.05
CA VAL A 268 15.63 -15.71 15.59
C VAL A 268 16.94 -15.53 14.85
N ILE A 269 17.07 -14.39 14.15
CA ILE A 269 18.30 -14.00 13.44
C ILE A 269 18.85 -12.74 14.11
N GLU A 270 20.01 -12.89 14.78
CA GLU A 270 20.66 -11.77 15.48
C GLU A 270 20.92 -10.60 14.52
N GLY A 271 20.46 -9.40 14.90
CA GLY A 271 20.60 -8.17 14.10
C GLY A 271 19.40 -7.83 13.21
N LEU A 272 18.40 -8.71 13.08
CA LEU A 272 17.17 -8.45 12.31
C LEU A 272 15.92 -8.24 13.18
N GLU A 273 16.04 -8.33 14.50
CA GLU A 273 14.90 -8.35 15.45
C GLU A 273 14.10 -7.04 15.49
N LYS A 274 14.76 -5.91 15.16
CA LYS A 274 14.15 -4.58 15.16
C LYS A 274 13.71 -4.11 13.76
N GLY A 275 13.31 -5.05 12.93
CA GLY A 275 12.73 -4.79 11.61
C GLY A 275 11.57 -5.74 11.35
N GLU A 276 10.85 -5.51 10.27
CA GLU A 276 9.61 -6.20 9.95
C GLU A 276 9.75 -6.96 8.62
N PHE A 277 9.23 -8.19 8.58
CA PHE A 277 9.19 -9.02 7.36
C PHE A 277 7.80 -9.04 6.71
N ALA A 278 6.91 -8.15 7.11
CA ALA A 278 5.59 -7.98 6.52
C ALA A 278 5.14 -6.52 6.55
N HIS A 279 4.07 -6.25 5.82
CA HIS A 279 3.33 -4.99 5.82
C HIS A 279 1.87 -5.24 6.22
N PRO A 280 1.13 -4.22 6.69
CA PRO A 280 -0.32 -4.34 6.88
C PRO A 280 -1.01 -4.79 5.60
N GLU A 281 -1.81 -5.85 5.68
CA GLU A 281 -2.48 -6.45 4.52
C GLU A 281 -3.81 -5.75 4.22
N TRP A 282 -3.72 -4.56 3.63
CA TRP A 282 -4.87 -3.85 3.08
C TRP A 282 -5.42 -4.52 1.81
N LEU A 283 -4.53 -5.08 1.04
CA LEU A 283 -4.79 -5.79 -0.22
C LEU A 283 -4.41 -7.25 0.00
N LEU A 284 -5.26 -8.16 -0.45
CA LEU A 284 -4.96 -9.59 -0.40
C LEU A 284 -3.71 -9.95 -1.21
N GLY A 285 -3.02 -11.01 -0.79
CA GLY A 285 -1.90 -11.59 -1.52
C GLY A 285 -0.55 -10.97 -1.20
N SER A 286 -0.36 -10.41 -0.01
CA SER A 286 0.96 -9.99 0.47
C SER A 286 2.02 -11.07 0.25
N CYS A 287 3.14 -10.69 -0.34
CA CYS A 287 4.26 -11.57 -0.63
C CYS A 287 5.58 -10.80 -0.51
N THR A 288 6.14 -10.81 0.69
CA THR A 288 7.41 -10.15 1.01
C THR A 288 8.58 -11.12 1.10
N TYR A 289 8.34 -12.44 1.02
CA TYR A 289 9.40 -13.43 1.06
C TYR A 289 9.09 -14.67 0.22
N VAL A 290 10.14 -15.39 -0.13
CA VAL A 290 10.10 -16.67 -0.84
C VAL A 290 11.11 -17.65 -0.24
N LEU A 291 10.90 -18.94 -0.48
CA LEU A 291 11.67 -20.07 0.03
C LEU A 291 12.33 -20.82 -1.14
N PRO A 292 13.55 -20.43 -1.56
CA PRO A 292 14.26 -21.09 -2.67
C PRO A 292 14.56 -22.57 -2.41
N ASN A 293 14.76 -22.92 -1.15
CA ASN A 293 14.97 -24.28 -0.64
C ASN A 293 14.60 -24.34 0.86
N ALA A 294 14.71 -25.51 1.48
CA ALA A 294 14.35 -25.72 2.88
C ALA A 294 15.14 -24.86 3.90
N ASN A 295 16.33 -24.40 3.53
CA ASN A 295 17.27 -23.72 4.44
C ASN A 295 17.51 -22.24 4.09
N THR A 296 16.77 -21.69 3.12
CA THR A 296 16.99 -20.31 2.67
C THR A 296 15.68 -19.53 2.60
N ILE A 297 15.66 -18.36 3.24
CA ILE A 297 14.60 -17.36 3.06
C ILE A 297 15.20 -16.16 2.30
N VAL A 298 14.52 -15.69 1.25
CA VAL A 298 14.80 -14.40 0.61
C VAL A 298 13.62 -13.50 0.89
N ALA A 299 13.88 -12.38 1.58
CA ALA A 299 12.81 -11.54 2.10
C ALA A 299 13.08 -10.03 1.93
N ALA A 300 12.02 -9.25 1.85
CA ALA A 300 12.05 -7.84 2.16
C ALA A 300 12.08 -7.68 3.69
N TRP A 301 13.03 -6.91 4.18
CA TRP A 301 13.17 -6.53 5.59
C TRP A 301 13.06 -5.03 5.70
N THR A 302 12.12 -4.56 6.50
CA THR A 302 11.78 -3.14 6.67
C THR A 302 12.26 -2.64 8.02
N GLN A 303 13.05 -1.59 8.03
CA GLN A 303 13.44 -0.87 9.24
C GLN A 303 13.38 0.63 8.99
N ASN A 304 12.74 1.38 9.89
CA ASN A 304 12.52 2.82 9.74
C ASN A 304 11.87 3.16 8.37
N ALA A 305 10.83 2.40 8.02
CA ALA A 305 10.09 2.52 6.76
C ALA A 305 10.99 2.46 5.49
N THR A 306 12.09 1.73 5.57
CA THR A 306 13.01 1.51 4.44
C THR A 306 13.22 0.01 4.24
N GLU A 307 12.81 -0.49 3.10
CA GLU A 307 12.92 -1.90 2.74
C GLU A 307 14.32 -2.21 2.17
N ARG A 308 14.76 -3.44 2.45
CA ARG A 308 15.96 -4.02 1.85
C ARG A 308 15.72 -5.51 1.61
N LEU A 309 16.23 -6.04 0.52
CA LEU A 309 16.27 -7.49 0.34
C LEU A 309 17.37 -8.11 1.20
N VAL A 310 17.00 -9.17 1.93
CA VAL A 310 17.91 -9.97 2.75
C VAL A 310 17.82 -11.44 2.36
N ILE A 311 18.94 -12.12 2.36
CA ILE A 311 19.04 -13.59 2.22
C ILE A 311 19.42 -14.16 3.59
N ILE A 312 18.58 -15.04 4.13
CA ILE A 312 18.75 -15.69 5.42
C ILE A 312 19.11 -17.17 5.17
N ASP A 313 20.21 -17.62 5.74
CA ASP A 313 20.66 -19.01 5.79
C ASP A 313 20.25 -19.60 7.15
N LEU A 314 19.23 -20.45 7.14
CA LEU A 314 18.67 -21.06 8.36
C LEU A 314 19.55 -22.13 8.97
N GLU A 315 20.42 -22.78 8.20
CA GLU A 315 21.35 -23.80 8.69
C GLU A 315 22.49 -23.15 9.49
N LYS A 316 23.02 -22.03 8.96
CA LYS A 316 24.09 -21.28 9.61
C LYS A 316 23.59 -20.23 10.61
N ASN A 317 22.29 -19.97 10.62
CA ASN A 317 21.68 -18.87 11.37
C ASN A 317 22.34 -17.51 11.10
N THR A 318 22.54 -17.20 9.80
CA THR A 318 23.18 -15.97 9.33
C THR A 318 22.35 -15.29 8.26
N TYR A 319 22.65 -14.03 7.99
CA TYR A 319 22.01 -13.29 6.89
C TYR A 319 23.01 -12.47 6.09
N THR A 320 22.59 -12.08 4.89
CA THR A 320 23.35 -11.20 3.99
C THR A 320 22.42 -10.19 3.32
N PHE A 321 22.82 -8.93 3.29
CA PHE A 321 22.27 -7.93 2.39
C PHE A 321 23.13 -7.88 1.12
N PRO A 322 22.68 -8.44 -0.02
CA PRO A 322 23.52 -8.52 -1.21
C PRO A 322 23.87 -7.12 -1.75
N ALA A 323 25.17 -6.88 -1.97
CA ALA A 323 25.68 -5.54 -2.35
C ALA A 323 25.14 -5.07 -3.69
N HIS A 324 24.98 -5.97 -4.68
CA HIS A 324 24.50 -5.65 -6.04
C HIS A 324 23.03 -5.19 -6.11
N ILE A 325 22.25 -5.43 -5.05
CA ILE A 325 20.85 -4.99 -4.92
C ILE A 325 20.62 -4.06 -3.73
N ALA A 326 21.68 -3.55 -3.12
CA ALA A 326 21.59 -2.68 -1.95
C ALA A 326 20.85 -1.35 -2.20
N SER A 327 20.73 -0.94 -3.47
CA SER A 327 19.97 0.26 -3.87
C SER A 327 18.46 0.03 -3.93
N LEU A 328 17.97 -1.23 -3.93
CA LEU A 328 16.54 -1.49 -3.90
C LEU A 328 15.99 -1.10 -2.54
N THR A 329 15.00 -0.22 -2.59
CA THR A 329 14.27 0.28 -1.42
C THR A 329 12.80 0.42 -1.75
N GLY A 330 11.81 0.60 -1.08
CA GLY A 330 10.42 0.66 -1.56
C GLY A 330 10.00 -0.63 -2.26
N ILE A 331 10.14 -1.79 -1.56
CA ILE A 331 9.72 -3.09 -2.05
C ILE A 331 8.23 -3.24 -1.72
N GLN A 332 7.40 -3.35 -2.76
CA GLN A 332 5.96 -3.43 -2.59
C GLN A 332 5.54 -4.69 -1.81
N HIS A 333 4.40 -4.64 -1.14
CA HIS A 333 3.89 -5.72 -0.28
C HIS A 333 3.53 -7.02 -1.03
N SER A 334 3.18 -6.96 -2.33
CA SER A 334 2.86 -8.14 -3.17
C SER A 334 3.92 -8.34 -4.25
N ALA A 335 5.21 -8.27 -3.90
CA ALA A 335 6.25 -7.95 -4.86
C ALA A 335 7.31 -9.01 -5.10
N VAL A 336 7.34 -10.13 -4.37
CA VAL A 336 8.43 -11.11 -4.52
C VAL A 336 7.87 -12.42 -5.05
N ALA A 337 8.41 -12.91 -6.17
CA ALA A 337 8.08 -14.21 -6.76
C ALA A 337 9.35 -15.04 -7.00
N LEU A 338 9.32 -16.32 -6.63
CA LEU A 338 10.40 -17.26 -6.89
C LEU A 338 10.34 -17.73 -8.35
N THR A 339 11.35 -17.43 -9.16
CA THR A 339 11.40 -17.82 -10.57
C THR A 339 12.23 -19.10 -10.79
N SER A 340 13.17 -19.38 -9.89
CA SER A 340 13.92 -20.62 -9.82
C SER A 340 14.55 -20.75 -8.42
N PRO A 341 15.14 -21.90 -8.04
CA PRO A 341 15.89 -22.01 -6.78
C PRO A 341 17.04 -21.00 -6.65
N THR A 342 17.43 -20.33 -7.72
CA THR A 342 18.55 -19.39 -7.77
C THR A 342 18.18 -18.01 -8.30
N SER A 343 16.90 -17.72 -8.48
CA SER A 343 16.45 -16.41 -8.98
C SER A 343 15.07 -16.02 -8.48
N ILE A 344 14.83 -14.72 -8.37
CA ILE A 344 13.54 -14.11 -8.02
C ILE A 344 13.16 -13.01 -9.00
N ALA A 345 11.88 -12.74 -9.10
CA ALA A 345 11.39 -11.48 -9.63
C ALA A 345 10.86 -10.60 -8.48
N VAL A 346 11.11 -9.30 -8.55
CA VAL A 346 10.70 -8.36 -7.50
C VAL A 346 10.22 -7.04 -8.10
N ILE A 347 9.19 -6.45 -7.49
CA ILE A 347 8.73 -5.09 -7.77
C ILE A 347 9.31 -4.17 -6.69
N ALA A 348 10.20 -3.30 -7.08
CA ALA A 348 10.88 -2.40 -6.14
C ALA A 348 11.20 -1.05 -6.80
N SER A 349 11.46 -0.04 -5.99
CA SER A 349 12.04 1.24 -6.42
C SER A 349 13.48 1.37 -5.92
N THR A 350 14.17 2.38 -6.40
CA THR A 350 15.45 2.84 -5.85
C THR A 350 15.36 4.35 -5.59
N PRO A 351 16.33 4.98 -4.94
CA PRO A 351 16.31 6.44 -4.81
C PRO A 351 16.36 7.21 -6.14
N THR A 352 16.59 6.51 -7.27
CA THR A 352 16.70 7.12 -8.62
C THR A 352 15.96 6.40 -9.72
N ALA A 353 15.32 5.25 -9.41
CA ALA A 353 14.45 4.55 -10.35
C ALA A 353 13.07 4.38 -9.71
N PRO A 354 11.98 4.68 -10.44
CA PRO A 354 10.62 4.48 -9.95
C PRO A 354 10.33 2.98 -9.80
N SER A 355 9.13 2.65 -9.30
CA SER A 355 8.69 1.26 -9.20
C SER A 355 8.97 0.49 -10.50
N THR A 356 9.68 -0.61 -10.37
CA THR A 356 10.26 -1.37 -11.49
C THR A 356 10.23 -2.84 -11.17
N VAL A 357 9.88 -3.67 -12.16
CA VAL A 357 10.00 -5.12 -12.08
C VAL A 357 11.43 -5.52 -12.41
N TYR A 358 12.10 -6.17 -11.47
CA TYR A 358 13.46 -6.69 -11.62
C TYR A 358 13.45 -8.22 -11.63
N HIS A 359 14.33 -8.82 -12.41
CA HIS A 359 14.73 -10.22 -12.29
C HIS A 359 16.13 -10.30 -11.70
N ILE A 360 16.29 -11.01 -10.59
CA ILE A 360 17.49 -11.00 -9.74
C ILE A 360 18.03 -12.41 -9.57
N SER A 361 19.32 -12.62 -9.84
CA SER A 361 20.02 -13.84 -9.50
C SER A 361 20.40 -13.83 -8.01
N LEU A 362 20.17 -14.95 -7.33
CA LEU A 362 20.54 -15.18 -5.92
C LEU A 362 21.92 -15.83 -5.79
N THR A 363 22.53 -16.27 -6.89
CA THR A 363 23.90 -16.81 -6.85
C THR A 363 24.89 -15.69 -6.61
N ASN A 364 25.81 -15.92 -5.67
CA ASN A 364 26.80 -14.96 -5.13
C ASN A 364 27.80 -14.51 -6.21
N ASN A 365 27.36 -13.75 -7.19
CA ASN A 365 28.22 -13.06 -8.12
C ASN A 365 27.81 -11.60 -8.11
N ASP A 366 28.47 -10.77 -7.28
CA ASP A 366 28.33 -9.31 -7.26
C ASP A 366 28.57 -8.66 -8.65
N ALA A 367 28.86 -9.46 -9.67
CA ALA A 367 29.05 -9.06 -11.06
C ALA A 367 27.75 -8.86 -11.84
N PHE A 368 26.61 -9.31 -11.37
CA PHE A 368 25.34 -9.22 -12.11
C PHE A 368 24.39 -8.21 -11.49
N ALA A 369 24.31 -7.03 -12.12
CA ALA A 369 23.24 -6.08 -11.82
C ALA A 369 21.85 -6.72 -12.05
N PRO A 370 20.81 -6.34 -11.28
CA PRO A 370 19.43 -6.77 -11.54
C PRO A 370 19.01 -6.49 -12.98
N THR A 371 18.41 -7.48 -13.62
CA THR A 371 17.83 -7.27 -14.95
C THR A 371 16.52 -6.49 -14.81
N VAL A 372 16.46 -5.31 -15.41
CA VAL A 372 15.22 -4.53 -15.50
C VAL A 372 14.31 -5.19 -16.53
N LEU A 373 13.14 -5.64 -16.10
CA LEU A 373 12.10 -6.13 -17.00
C LEU A 373 11.17 -4.99 -17.41
N ARG A 374 10.58 -4.27 -16.44
CA ARG A 374 9.58 -3.25 -16.70
C ARG A 374 9.68 -2.11 -15.70
N SER A 375 9.82 -0.88 -16.16
CA SER A 375 9.67 0.32 -15.32
C SER A 375 8.21 0.80 -15.35
N SER A 376 7.74 1.37 -14.24
CA SER A 376 6.41 2.00 -14.16
C SER A 376 6.26 3.25 -15.04
N THR A 377 7.35 3.77 -15.58
CA THR A 377 7.32 4.86 -16.56
C THR A 377 8.37 4.66 -17.66
N SER A 378 8.05 5.08 -18.86
CA SER A 378 9.00 5.15 -20.00
C SER A 378 9.74 6.47 -20.08
N VAL A 379 9.49 7.39 -19.15
CA VAL A 379 10.11 8.71 -19.14
C VAL A 379 11.53 8.61 -18.59
N THR A 380 12.51 9.07 -19.36
CA THR A 380 13.91 9.13 -18.94
C THR A 380 14.24 10.56 -18.49
N ILE A 381 14.61 10.69 -17.23
CA ILE A 381 15.04 11.97 -16.63
C ILE A 381 16.39 11.75 -15.97
N SER A 382 17.29 12.73 -16.11
CA SER A 382 18.60 12.65 -15.45
C SER A 382 18.47 12.61 -13.92
N ASP A 383 19.24 11.76 -13.28
CA ASP A 383 19.30 11.61 -11.81
C ASP A 383 19.61 12.92 -11.09
N THR A 384 20.21 13.89 -11.78
CA THR A 384 20.52 15.23 -11.24
C THR A 384 19.26 16.04 -10.89
N TYR A 385 18.09 15.65 -11.41
CA TYR A 385 16.81 16.26 -11.06
C TYR A 385 16.15 15.61 -9.83
N PHE A 386 16.62 14.45 -9.38
CA PHE A 386 15.94 13.72 -8.32
C PHE A 386 16.43 14.12 -6.93
N SER A 387 15.50 14.61 -6.15
CA SER A 387 15.69 14.81 -4.71
C SER A 387 15.79 13.47 -4.00
N ARG A 388 16.82 13.30 -3.18
CA ARG A 388 17.04 12.08 -2.38
C ARG A 388 16.31 12.22 -1.06
N ALA A 389 15.48 11.26 -0.73
CA ALA A 389 14.76 11.22 0.53
C ALA A 389 15.73 11.06 1.72
N GLN A 390 15.60 11.96 2.70
CA GLN A 390 16.40 11.97 3.92
C GLN A 390 15.48 11.59 5.10
N HIS A 391 15.74 10.44 5.73
CA HIS A 391 14.99 10.06 6.94
C HIS A 391 15.27 11.07 8.06
N ILE A 392 14.22 11.64 8.64
CA ILE A 392 14.28 12.53 9.78
C ILE A 392 13.41 12.00 10.91
N SER A 393 13.83 12.26 12.13
CA SER A 393 13.07 11.97 13.34
C SER A 393 13.00 13.24 14.20
N PHE A 394 11.85 13.55 14.72
CA PHE A 394 11.62 14.77 15.47
C PHE A 394 10.73 14.52 16.70
N PRO A 395 10.87 15.34 17.78
CA PRO A 395 10.08 15.19 18.99
C PRO A 395 8.62 15.60 18.75
N ARG A 396 7.71 14.94 19.45
CA ARG A 396 6.30 15.31 19.53
C ARG A 396 6.07 16.36 20.59
N THR A 397 5.20 17.34 20.31
CA THR A 397 4.78 18.34 21.30
C THR A 397 3.71 17.82 22.26
N ILE A 398 2.88 16.86 21.79
CA ILE A 398 2.00 16.09 22.66
C ILE A 398 2.39 14.63 22.58
N SER A 399 2.53 14.00 23.73
CA SER A 399 2.81 12.59 23.79
C SER A 399 2.27 12.01 25.09
N THR A 400 1.47 10.98 24.97
CA THR A 400 1.15 10.07 26.07
C THR A 400 2.32 9.10 26.34
N HIS A 401 3.31 9.08 25.41
CA HIS A 401 4.50 8.25 25.45
C HIS A 401 5.72 9.16 25.23
N PRO A 402 6.33 9.70 26.30
CA PRO A 402 7.30 10.81 26.24
C PRO A 402 8.59 10.53 25.47
N ASP A 403 8.91 9.27 25.20
CA ASP A 403 10.15 8.86 24.52
C ASP A 403 9.95 8.54 23.04
N THR A 404 8.75 8.78 22.48
CA THR A 404 8.48 8.47 21.09
C THR A 404 8.71 9.65 20.17
N LEU A 405 9.54 9.44 19.15
CA LEU A 405 9.73 10.38 18.04
C LEU A 405 8.66 10.15 16.97
N SER A 406 8.36 11.18 16.20
CA SER A 406 7.71 11.05 14.90
C SER A 406 8.74 11.02 13.79
N HIS A 407 8.38 10.50 12.62
CA HIS A 407 9.31 10.25 11.53
C HIS A 407 8.78 10.79 10.20
N ALA A 408 9.69 11.18 9.31
CA ALA A 408 9.36 11.56 7.95
C ALA A 408 10.56 11.32 7.01
N PHE A 409 10.29 11.33 5.70
CA PHE A 409 11.32 11.50 4.70
C PHE A 409 11.25 12.92 4.15
N PHE A 410 12.34 13.67 4.27
CA PHE A 410 12.47 15.01 3.75
C PHE A 410 13.14 15.00 2.37
N LEU A 411 12.53 15.65 1.39
CA LEU A 411 13.03 15.83 0.04
C LEU A 411 13.26 17.32 -0.21
N PRO A 412 14.50 17.81 -0.23
CA PRO A 412 14.80 19.20 -0.56
C PRO A 412 14.50 19.51 -2.03
N PRO A 413 14.25 20.77 -2.41
CA PRO A 413 14.20 21.20 -3.80
C PRO A 413 15.44 20.78 -4.58
N THR A 414 15.27 20.25 -5.79
CA THR A 414 16.38 19.75 -6.59
C THR A 414 16.14 19.98 -8.08
N ASN A 415 16.94 20.85 -8.69
CA ASN A 415 16.92 21.09 -10.13
C ASN A 415 18.31 21.59 -10.57
N PRO A 416 19.01 20.92 -11.50
CA PRO A 416 20.36 21.31 -11.90
C PRO A 416 20.42 22.62 -12.70
N LYS A 417 19.28 23.12 -13.19
CA LYS A 417 19.20 24.34 -13.98
C LYS A 417 18.90 25.59 -13.16
N TYR A 418 18.46 25.43 -11.90
CA TYR A 418 18.02 26.53 -11.07
C TYR A 418 18.68 26.52 -9.69
N SER A 419 18.84 27.72 -9.14
CA SER A 419 19.16 27.98 -7.74
C SER A 419 18.31 29.13 -7.22
N SER A 420 18.08 29.20 -5.92
CA SER A 420 17.42 30.33 -5.29
C SER A 420 18.41 31.46 -4.97
N ALA A 421 17.87 32.62 -4.62
CA ALA A 421 18.67 33.70 -4.06
C ALA A 421 19.33 33.28 -2.73
N PRO A 422 20.53 33.77 -2.39
CA PRO A 422 21.16 33.46 -1.11
C PRO A 422 20.27 33.82 0.07
N GLY A 423 20.04 32.84 0.97
CA GLY A 423 19.21 33.00 2.17
C GLY A 423 17.70 32.81 1.97
N GLU A 424 17.24 32.63 0.73
CA GLU A 424 15.87 32.27 0.47
C GLU A 424 15.58 30.82 0.92
N LEU A 425 14.45 30.59 1.60
CA LEU A 425 14.00 29.29 2.04
C LEU A 425 12.82 28.78 1.19
N PRO A 426 12.79 27.49 0.85
CA PRO A 426 11.74 26.92 0.01
C PRO A 426 10.40 26.81 0.73
N PRO A 427 9.27 26.89 0.00
CA PRO A 427 7.98 26.46 0.51
C PRO A 427 7.99 24.96 0.77
N LEU A 428 7.21 24.52 1.76
CA LEU A 428 7.07 23.12 2.16
C LEU A 428 5.70 22.58 1.77
N ILE A 429 5.65 21.36 1.24
CA ILE A 429 4.44 20.54 1.14
C ILE A 429 4.62 19.31 2.04
N ILE A 430 3.82 19.24 3.11
CA ILE A 430 3.72 18.03 3.94
C ILE A 430 2.69 17.11 3.33
N THR A 431 3.06 15.86 3.10
CA THR A 431 2.14 14.84 2.62
C THR A 431 1.90 13.78 3.68
N ILE A 432 0.63 13.48 3.90
CA ILE A 432 0.15 12.51 4.88
C ILE A 432 -0.43 11.31 4.10
N HIS A 433 0.12 10.12 4.33
CA HIS A 433 -0.38 8.91 3.69
C HIS A 433 -1.77 8.51 4.21
N GLY A 434 -2.52 7.76 3.39
CA GLY A 434 -3.78 7.15 3.77
C GLY A 434 -3.62 5.94 4.70
N GLY A 435 -4.64 5.15 4.81
CA GLY A 435 -4.71 3.98 5.66
C GLY A 435 -5.61 4.19 6.87
N PRO A 436 -5.10 4.51 8.06
CA PRO A 436 -3.81 5.10 8.42
C PRO A 436 -2.63 4.15 8.65
N THR A 437 -2.86 2.85 8.76
CA THR A 437 -1.81 1.88 9.09
C THR A 437 -1.10 1.39 7.82
N ILE A 438 -0.27 2.24 7.26
CA ILE A 438 0.73 1.96 6.21
C ILE A 438 1.97 2.82 6.50
N HIS A 439 2.94 2.90 5.60
CA HIS A 439 4.03 3.88 5.64
C HIS A 439 4.41 4.34 4.24
N THR A 440 5.12 5.45 4.18
CA THR A 440 5.79 5.94 2.97
C THR A 440 7.25 5.55 3.03
N ASP A 441 7.79 5.01 1.94
CA ASP A 441 9.18 4.60 1.76
C ASP A 441 10.03 5.68 1.06
N PRO A 442 11.39 5.57 1.07
CA PRO A 442 12.29 6.54 0.44
C PRO A 442 12.52 6.31 -1.06
N GLY A 443 11.80 5.39 -1.70
CA GLY A 443 11.92 5.11 -3.13
C GLY A 443 11.53 6.29 -4.01
N LEU A 444 12.02 6.29 -5.24
CA LEU A 444 11.71 7.36 -6.19
C LEU A 444 10.22 7.38 -6.54
N SER A 445 9.53 8.41 -6.11
CA SER A 445 8.18 8.73 -6.56
C SER A 445 8.21 9.94 -7.49
N MET A 446 7.85 9.75 -8.76
CA MET A 446 7.77 10.83 -9.73
C MET A 446 6.76 11.91 -9.33
N MET A 447 5.74 11.55 -8.53
CA MET A 447 4.76 12.48 -7.97
C MET A 447 5.43 13.54 -7.10
N TRP A 448 6.37 13.14 -6.22
CA TRP A 448 7.05 14.07 -5.34
C TRP A 448 8.20 14.81 -6.05
N GLN A 449 8.86 14.14 -7.00
CA GLN A 449 9.86 14.81 -7.86
C GLN A 449 9.23 15.89 -8.74
N TYR A 450 7.96 15.78 -9.06
CA TYR A 450 7.20 16.83 -9.75
C TYR A 450 7.28 18.17 -9.02
N TYR A 451 7.14 18.14 -7.70
CA TYR A 451 7.20 19.35 -6.85
C TYR A 451 8.64 19.74 -6.51
N THR A 452 9.52 18.80 -6.18
CA THR A 452 10.91 19.13 -5.81
C THR A 452 11.68 19.76 -6.96
N THR A 453 11.42 19.35 -8.21
CA THR A 453 12.03 19.96 -9.40
C THR A 453 11.50 21.35 -9.71
N ARG A 454 10.37 21.76 -9.13
CA ARG A 454 9.82 23.12 -9.23
C ARG A 454 10.21 24.03 -8.08
N GLY A 455 11.04 23.55 -7.15
CA GLY A 455 11.52 24.37 -6.04
C GLY A 455 10.71 24.22 -4.74
N TYR A 456 9.84 23.23 -4.61
CA TYR A 456 9.19 22.92 -3.34
C TYR A 456 10.01 21.90 -2.54
N ALA A 457 10.11 22.10 -1.24
CA ALA A 457 10.47 21.02 -0.34
C ALA A 457 9.25 20.13 -0.08
N VAL A 458 9.45 18.81 0.06
CA VAL A 458 8.39 17.86 0.36
C VAL A 458 8.77 17.05 1.61
N ALA A 459 7.83 16.85 2.53
CA ALA A 459 8.00 15.98 3.68
C ALA A 459 6.95 14.85 3.61
N LEU A 460 7.43 13.61 3.48
CA LEU A 460 6.60 12.40 3.49
C LEU A 460 6.49 11.93 4.95
N LEU A 461 5.37 12.21 5.59
CA LEU A 461 5.20 11.97 7.02
C LEU A 461 4.84 10.50 7.29
N ASN A 462 5.60 9.85 8.19
CA ASN A 462 5.27 8.58 8.82
C ASN A 462 4.85 8.85 10.27
N TYR A 463 3.61 9.29 10.43
CA TYR A 463 3.01 9.70 11.70
C TYR A 463 2.74 8.52 12.64
N ALA A 464 2.38 8.79 13.89
CA ALA A 464 1.92 7.79 14.86
C ALA A 464 0.84 6.88 14.23
N GLY A 465 1.03 5.57 14.29
CA GLY A 465 0.17 4.60 13.61
C GLY A 465 0.74 4.04 12.32
N SER A 466 1.78 4.66 11.74
CA SER A 466 2.46 4.12 10.56
C SER A 466 3.11 2.76 10.85
N SER A 467 3.17 1.89 9.83
CA SER A 467 3.97 0.66 9.85
C SER A 467 5.45 0.93 9.58
N GLY A 468 6.30 -0.10 9.63
CA GLY A 468 7.75 0.02 9.39
C GLY A 468 8.57 0.46 10.62
N TYR A 469 7.89 0.63 11.78
CA TYR A 469 8.49 1.03 13.05
C TYR A 469 8.09 0.08 14.21
N GLY A 470 7.48 -1.04 13.90
CA GLY A 470 7.03 -2.04 14.86
C GLY A 470 5.61 -1.82 15.40
N ARG A 471 5.09 -2.86 16.09
CA ARG A 471 3.72 -2.89 16.61
C ARG A 471 3.42 -1.76 17.60
N ALA A 472 4.38 -1.40 18.46
CA ALA A 472 4.21 -0.33 19.44
C ALA A 472 3.92 1.01 18.74
N TYR A 473 4.63 1.31 17.65
CA TYR A 473 4.41 2.53 16.87
C TYR A 473 3.07 2.52 16.15
N ARG A 474 2.67 1.37 15.58
CA ARG A 474 1.33 1.21 14.96
C ARG A 474 0.20 1.47 15.95
N LYS A 475 0.33 0.98 17.20
CA LYS A 475 -0.68 1.17 18.26
C LYS A 475 -0.79 2.59 18.79
N LEU A 476 0.17 3.49 18.53
CA LEU A 476 0.12 4.87 19.04
C LEU A 476 -1.12 5.65 18.57
N LEU A 477 -1.68 5.28 17.42
CA LEU A 477 -2.84 5.99 16.87
C LEU A 477 -4.17 5.52 17.47
N ASN A 478 -4.20 4.38 18.17
CA ASN A 478 -5.40 3.88 18.83
C ASN A 478 -5.95 4.94 19.82
N GLY A 479 -7.24 5.24 19.72
CA GLY A 479 -7.89 6.29 20.50
C GLY A 479 -7.45 7.73 20.18
N SER A 480 -6.53 7.92 19.23
CA SER A 480 -5.85 9.19 18.97
C SER A 480 -5.92 9.68 17.51
N TRP A 481 -6.66 8.98 16.65
CA TRP A 481 -6.84 9.37 15.26
C TRP A 481 -7.52 10.73 15.11
N GLY A 482 -6.98 11.56 14.25
CA GLY A 482 -7.37 12.97 14.09
C GLY A 482 -6.82 13.88 15.18
N VAL A 483 -5.91 13.38 16.04
CA VAL A 483 -5.17 14.16 17.02
C VAL A 483 -3.67 13.95 16.88
N LEU A 484 -3.20 12.73 17.12
CA LEU A 484 -1.76 12.49 17.18
C LEU A 484 -1.11 12.56 15.79
N ASP A 485 -1.75 12.01 14.76
CA ASP A 485 -1.39 12.15 13.36
C ASP A 485 -1.33 13.62 12.90
N VAL A 486 -2.29 14.42 13.35
CA VAL A 486 -2.41 15.84 13.03
C VAL A 486 -1.33 16.67 13.76
N HIS A 487 -1.06 16.36 15.04
CA HIS A 487 0.03 17.00 15.77
C HIS A 487 1.39 16.64 15.18
N ASP A 488 1.60 15.39 14.76
CA ASP A 488 2.83 14.96 14.10
C ASP A 488 3.09 15.76 12.80
N ALA A 489 2.02 16.09 12.03
CA ALA A 489 2.15 16.96 10.86
C ALA A 489 2.58 18.39 11.24
N ALA A 490 1.98 18.96 12.28
CA ALA A 490 2.34 20.29 12.77
C ALA A 490 3.77 20.32 13.33
N ASP A 491 4.17 19.28 14.05
CA ASP A 491 5.51 19.15 14.64
C ASP A 491 6.58 18.94 13.56
N CYS A 492 6.28 18.20 12.48
CA CYS A 492 7.13 18.09 11.29
C CYS A 492 7.41 19.48 10.68
N ALA A 493 6.36 20.28 10.47
CA ALA A 493 6.51 21.65 9.97
C ALA A 493 7.40 22.50 10.88
N ARG A 494 7.11 22.51 12.19
CA ARG A 494 7.86 23.29 13.19
C ARG A 494 9.32 22.87 13.28
N TYR A 495 9.57 21.56 13.23
CA TYR A 495 10.93 21.02 13.21
C TYR A 495 11.71 21.51 11.98
N LEU A 496 11.16 21.37 10.77
CA LEU A 496 11.82 21.82 9.55
C LEU A 496 12.02 23.34 9.50
N ILE A 497 11.11 24.12 10.07
CA ILE A 497 11.27 25.57 10.24
C ILE A 497 12.42 25.87 11.21
N SER A 498 12.48 25.20 12.37
CA SER A 498 13.54 25.43 13.37
C SER A 498 14.93 25.05 12.87
N GLU A 499 15.01 24.03 11.99
CA GLU A 499 16.23 23.61 11.30
C GLU A 499 16.64 24.56 10.15
N GLY A 500 15.86 25.60 9.86
CA GLY A 500 16.12 26.53 8.76
C GLY A 500 16.05 25.87 7.38
N LYS A 501 15.27 24.80 7.22
CA LYS A 501 15.13 24.03 5.99
C LYS A 501 14.04 24.56 5.07
N VAL A 502 13.01 25.22 5.63
CA VAL A 502 11.81 25.66 4.92
C VAL A 502 11.32 27.04 5.41
N HIS A 503 10.57 27.73 4.55
CA HIS A 503 10.03 29.04 4.86
C HIS A 503 8.90 28.96 5.88
N PRO A 504 8.91 29.75 6.98
CA PRO A 504 8.00 29.59 8.11
C PRO A 504 6.52 29.91 7.81
N SER A 505 6.23 30.67 6.76
CA SER A 505 4.85 31.06 6.39
C SER A 505 4.40 30.52 5.02
N ARG A 506 5.17 29.59 4.40
CA ARG A 506 4.81 28.97 3.11
C ARG A 506 4.69 27.46 3.28
N ILE A 507 3.74 27.02 4.12
CA ILE A 507 3.54 25.62 4.48
C ILE A 507 2.22 25.13 3.91
N GLY A 508 2.30 24.14 3.02
CA GLY A 508 1.18 23.40 2.48
C GLY A 508 1.05 22.03 3.14
N ILE A 509 -0.16 21.48 3.12
CA ILE A 509 -0.45 20.14 3.63
C ILE A 509 -1.38 19.41 2.65
N THR A 510 -1.10 18.13 2.38
CA THR A 510 -1.91 17.29 1.51
C THR A 510 -1.95 15.86 1.97
N GLY A 511 -3.01 15.14 1.60
CA GLY A 511 -3.14 13.72 1.87
C GLY A 511 -4.33 13.09 1.18
N VAL A 512 -4.35 11.75 1.18
CA VAL A 512 -5.38 10.93 0.55
C VAL A 512 -6.11 10.13 1.62
N SER A 513 -7.45 9.98 1.52
CA SER A 513 -8.22 9.13 2.43
C SER A 513 -8.05 9.56 3.90
N SER A 514 -7.57 8.68 4.80
CA SER A 514 -7.18 9.06 6.16
C SER A 514 -6.18 10.23 6.20
N GLY A 515 -5.24 10.31 5.23
CA GLY A 515 -4.35 11.47 5.09
C GLY A 515 -5.08 12.74 4.68
N GLY A 516 -6.12 12.62 3.85
CA GLY A 516 -7.04 13.71 3.50
C GLY A 516 -7.83 14.20 4.71
N TYR A 517 -8.28 13.27 5.56
CA TYR A 517 -8.88 13.56 6.86
C TYR A 517 -7.93 14.34 7.77
N ALA A 518 -6.71 13.80 7.97
CA ALA A 518 -5.70 14.47 8.79
C ALA A 518 -5.34 15.86 8.26
N THR A 519 -5.33 16.05 6.93
CA THR A 519 -5.17 17.35 6.27
C THR A 519 -6.28 18.33 6.68
N LEU A 520 -7.53 17.92 6.59
CA LEU A 520 -8.70 18.74 6.98
C LEU A 520 -8.67 19.08 8.47
N GLN A 521 -8.37 18.09 9.31
CA GLN A 521 -8.30 18.26 10.76
C GLN A 521 -7.13 19.18 11.15
N ALA A 522 -5.98 19.09 10.45
CA ALA A 522 -4.81 19.92 10.71
C ALA A 522 -5.08 21.42 10.49
N ILE A 523 -5.80 21.77 9.41
CA ILE A 523 -6.14 23.17 9.15
C ILE A 523 -7.22 23.73 10.08
N CYS A 524 -8.01 22.86 10.72
CA CYS A 524 -8.92 23.24 11.81
C CYS A 524 -8.17 23.47 13.13
N MET A 525 -7.23 22.57 13.48
CA MET A 525 -6.51 22.61 14.75
C MET A 525 -5.37 23.64 14.76
N PHE A 526 -4.73 23.85 13.63
CA PHE A 526 -3.58 24.75 13.46
C PHE A 526 -3.84 25.80 12.38
N PRO A 527 -4.85 26.69 12.56
CA PRO A 527 -5.36 27.58 11.50
C PRO A 527 -4.35 28.61 11.00
N THR A 528 -3.24 28.85 11.72
CA THR A 528 -2.21 29.82 11.34
C THR A 528 -0.93 29.19 10.84
N LEU A 529 -0.80 27.85 10.89
CA LEU A 529 0.42 27.16 10.49
C LEU A 529 0.43 26.86 8.98
N PHE A 530 -0.71 26.43 8.44
CA PHE A 530 -0.83 26.04 7.04
C PHE A 530 -1.43 27.16 6.20
N THR A 531 -0.81 27.46 5.06
CA THR A 531 -1.28 28.51 4.13
C THR A 531 -2.25 27.93 3.11
N GLY A 532 -2.02 26.68 2.66
CA GLY A 532 -2.85 25.96 1.71
C GLY A 532 -2.98 24.49 2.07
N ALA A 533 -4.09 23.89 1.66
CA ALA A 533 -4.38 22.48 1.87
C ALA A 533 -4.97 21.84 0.63
N VAL A 534 -4.64 20.55 0.38
CA VAL A 534 -5.27 19.73 -0.65
C VAL A 534 -5.70 18.41 -0.01
N SER A 535 -6.99 18.13 0.03
CA SER A 535 -7.55 16.89 0.54
C SER A 535 -8.12 16.06 -0.61
N VAL A 536 -7.65 14.83 -0.77
CA VAL A 536 -8.08 13.90 -1.80
C VAL A 536 -8.88 12.78 -1.15
N SER A 537 -10.15 12.61 -1.52
CA SER A 537 -11.03 11.58 -0.93
C SER A 537 -11.00 11.60 0.61
N GLY A 538 -10.96 12.79 1.22
CA GLY A 538 -10.77 12.96 2.66
C GLY A 538 -12.07 12.93 3.45
N ILE A 539 -12.03 12.31 4.62
CA ILE A 539 -13.16 12.21 5.55
C ILE A 539 -13.40 13.58 6.20
N SER A 540 -14.61 14.11 6.11
CA SER A 540 -15.00 15.35 6.78
C SER A 540 -15.96 15.15 7.94
N ASP A 541 -16.66 14.02 7.96
CA ASP A 541 -17.64 13.60 8.96
C ASP A 541 -17.39 12.15 9.37
N VAL A 542 -16.89 11.95 10.59
CA VAL A 542 -16.51 10.63 11.10
C VAL A 542 -17.74 9.78 11.42
N GLU A 543 -18.86 10.38 11.89
CA GLU A 543 -20.10 9.65 12.14
C GLU A 543 -20.66 9.06 10.85
N ALA A 544 -20.66 9.83 9.76
CA ALA A 544 -21.09 9.36 8.45
C ALA A 544 -20.18 8.25 7.90
N LEU A 545 -18.84 8.38 8.07
CA LEU A 545 -17.92 7.31 7.68
C LEU A 545 -18.25 5.99 8.39
N VAL A 546 -18.40 6.02 9.71
CA VAL A 546 -18.70 4.83 10.51
C VAL A 546 -20.04 4.18 10.09
N ALA A 547 -21.01 4.97 9.64
CA ALA A 547 -22.32 4.48 9.22
C ALA A 547 -22.34 3.91 7.79
N GLU A 548 -21.45 4.38 6.91
CA GLU A 548 -21.51 4.13 5.45
C GLU A 548 -20.36 3.27 4.92
N THR A 549 -19.30 3.01 5.72
CA THR A 549 -18.12 2.27 5.27
C THR A 549 -18.42 0.77 5.05
N HIS A 550 -17.59 0.13 4.20
CA HIS A 550 -17.74 -1.28 3.87
C HIS A 550 -17.33 -2.22 5.03
N LYS A 551 -17.71 -3.52 4.92
CA LYS A 551 -17.52 -4.52 5.98
C LYS A 551 -16.10 -4.54 6.55
N PHE A 552 -15.06 -4.50 5.70
CA PHE A 552 -13.66 -4.63 6.13
C PHE A 552 -13.25 -3.54 7.12
N GLU A 553 -13.69 -2.29 6.94
CA GLU A 553 -13.35 -1.17 7.83
C GLU A 553 -14.41 -0.83 8.87
N SER A 554 -15.57 -1.50 8.85
CA SER A 554 -16.73 -1.12 9.68
C SER A 554 -16.43 -1.02 11.18
N HIS A 555 -15.43 -1.73 11.69
CA HIS A 555 -15.02 -1.70 13.10
C HIS A 555 -13.65 -1.02 13.31
N TYR A 556 -12.91 -0.73 12.24
CA TYR A 556 -11.56 -0.17 12.36
C TYR A 556 -11.56 1.24 12.95
N ALA A 557 -12.50 2.10 12.53
CA ALA A 557 -12.63 3.45 13.05
C ALA A 557 -12.89 3.49 14.56
N PHE A 558 -13.57 2.49 15.14
CA PHE A 558 -13.80 2.41 16.59
C PHE A 558 -12.49 2.27 17.37
N ARG A 559 -11.58 1.40 16.93
CA ARG A 559 -10.25 1.25 17.55
C ARG A 559 -9.44 2.53 17.44
N LEU A 560 -9.46 3.18 16.28
CA LEU A 560 -8.74 4.42 16.04
C LEU A 560 -9.25 5.60 16.88
N LEU A 561 -10.57 5.64 17.18
CA LEU A 561 -11.20 6.72 17.92
C LEU A 561 -11.23 6.49 19.43
N PHE A 562 -11.39 5.25 19.87
CA PHE A 562 -11.69 4.94 21.27
C PHE A 562 -10.68 3.99 21.92
N ASP A 563 -9.89 3.23 21.12
CA ASP A 563 -9.08 2.11 21.60
C ASP A 563 -9.97 1.10 22.38
N ASP A 564 -9.56 0.68 23.58
CA ASP A 564 -10.34 -0.21 24.46
C ASP A 564 -11.39 0.54 25.31
N LYS A 565 -11.55 1.87 25.09
CA LYS A 565 -12.42 2.76 25.88
C LYS A 565 -13.65 3.22 25.10
N VAL A 566 -14.30 2.30 24.40
CA VAL A 566 -15.53 2.63 23.65
C VAL A 566 -16.61 3.13 24.63
N PRO A 567 -17.16 4.36 24.42
CA PRO A 567 -18.20 4.89 25.29
C PRO A 567 -19.45 4.00 25.31
N GLU A 568 -20.10 3.91 26.48
CA GLU A 568 -21.30 3.09 26.67
C GLU A 568 -22.54 3.66 25.98
N THR A 569 -22.60 5.00 25.85
CA THR A 569 -23.76 5.69 25.29
C THR A 569 -23.49 6.23 23.89
N GLU A 570 -24.50 6.21 23.05
CA GLU A 570 -24.44 6.81 21.72
C GLU A 570 -24.22 8.34 21.76
N GLU A 571 -24.66 9.02 22.83
CA GLU A 571 -24.44 10.44 23.01
C GLU A 571 -22.95 10.76 23.20
N GLU A 572 -22.25 9.98 24.02
CA GLU A 572 -20.81 10.12 24.23
C GLU A 572 -20.01 9.78 22.97
N LYS A 573 -20.40 8.74 22.21
CA LYS A 573 -19.78 8.43 20.91
C LYS A 573 -19.95 9.58 19.93
N ARG A 574 -21.17 10.13 19.80
CA ARG A 574 -21.45 11.29 18.93
C ARG A 574 -20.67 12.52 19.31
N LYS A 575 -20.43 12.75 20.59
CA LYS A 575 -19.57 13.84 21.04
C LYS A 575 -18.15 13.69 20.47
N VAL A 576 -17.55 12.50 20.57
CA VAL A 576 -16.23 12.22 20.00
C VAL A 576 -16.25 12.33 18.48
N TYR A 577 -17.24 11.75 17.81
CA TYR A 577 -17.38 11.89 16.34
C TYR A 577 -17.38 13.35 15.92
N ARG A 578 -18.19 14.19 16.60
CA ARG A 578 -18.29 15.62 16.29
C ARG A 578 -16.98 16.37 16.56
N GLU A 579 -16.30 16.06 17.66
CA GLU A 579 -14.99 16.66 17.99
C GLU A 579 -13.90 16.29 16.98
N ARG A 580 -14.00 15.09 16.39
CA ARG A 580 -13.07 14.56 15.39
C ARG A 580 -13.48 14.80 13.93
N SER A 581 -14.61 15.46 13.68
CA SER A 581 -15.10 15.74 12.33
C SER A 581 -14.77 17.15 11.89
N PRO A 582 -13.86 17.37 10.93
CA PRO A 582 -13.38 18.69 10.51
C PRO A 582 -14.51 19.62 10.05
N ARG A 583 -15.57 19.11 9.43
CA ARG A 583 -16.67 19.93 8.96
C ARG A 583 -17.36 20.77 10.06
N PHE A 584 -17.41 20.25 11.30
CA PHE A 584 -17.97 20.97 12.43
C PHE A 584 -17.05 22.05 13.01
N HIS A 585 -15.85 22.18 12.46
CA HIS A 585 -14.84 23.17 12.84
C HIS A 585 -14.39 24.03 11.67
N ALA A 586 -15.18 24.04 10.58
CA ALA A 586 -14.90 24.77 9.34
C ALA A 586 -14.72 26.29 9.56
N ASP A 587 -15.37 26.85 10.58
CA ASP A 587 -15.24 28.25 11.00
C ASP A 587 -13.82 28.64 11.48
N LYS A 588 -13.00 27.66 11.87
CA LYS A 588 -11.62 27.87 12.30
C LYS A 588 -10.63 27.93 11.12
N ILE A 589 -11.01 27.44 9.95
CA ILE A 589 -10.11 27.30 8.81
C ILE A 589 -9.75 28.66 8.23
N LYS A 590 -8.44 28.94 8.16
CA LYS A 590 -7.86 30.11 7.49
C LYS A 590 -7.09 29.73 6.22
N ALA A 591 -6.60 28.51 6.15
CA ALA A 591 -5.93 27.96 4.99
C ALA A 591 -6.90 27.91 3.80
N LYS A 592 -6.39 28.16 2.58
CA LYS A 592 -7.16 27.91 1.36
C LYS A 592 -7.22 26.40 1.12
N LEU A 593 -8.43 25.87 0.84
CA LEU A 593 -8.69 24.44 0.73
C LEU A 593 -9.06 24.04 -0.69
N LEU A 594 -8.36 23.04 -1.24
CA LEU A 594 -8.73 22.31 -2.45
C LEU A 594 -9.17 20.90 -2.06
N LEU A 595 -10.33 20.48 -2.56
CA LEU A 595 -10.88 19.15 -2.41
C LEU A 595 -10.91 18.48 -3.78
N LEU A 596 -10.38 17.24 -3.86
CA LEU A 596 -10.38 16.41 -5.06
C LEU A 596 -11.15 15.12 -4.76
N GLN A 597 -12.23 14.82 -5.53
CA GLN A 597 -13.14 13.72 -5.20
C GLN A 597 -13.68 13.02 -6.44
N GLY A 598 -13.70 11.67 -6.42
CA GLY A 598 -14.35 10.85 -7.43
C GLY A 598 -15.86 10.68 -7.17
N THR A 599 -16.67 10.52 -8.24
CA THR A 599 -18.12 10.26 -8.09
C THR A 599 -18.44 8.86 -7.60
N ASP A 600 -17.58 7.88 -7.93
CA ASP A 600 -17.78 6.47 -7.66
C ASP A 600 -16.95 6.00 -6.44
N ASP A 601 -16.63 6.92 -5.53
CA ASP A 601 -15.92 6.63 -4.29
C ASP A 601 -16.89 6.01 -3.27
N GLU A 602 -16.82 4.68 -3.11
CA GLU A 602 -17.64 3.91 -2.19
C GLU A 602 -17.04 3.84 -0.76
N ILE A 603 -15.78 4.28 -0.58
CA ILE A 603 -15.09 4.28 0.72
C ILE A 603 -15.33 5.59 1.45
N VAL A 604 -15.11 6.72 0.76
CA VAL A 604 -15.44 8.06 1.25
C VAL A 604 -16.35 8.75 0.22
N PRO A 605 -17.67 8.67 0.39
CA PRO A 605 -18.63 9.19 -0.61
C PRO A 605 -18.51 10.68 -0.88
N LEU A 606 -18.90 11.11 -2.08
CA LEU A 606 -18.81 12.50 -2.57
C LEU A 606 -19.48 13.53 -1.64
N ASN A 607 -20.54 13.14 -0.92
CA ASN A 607 -21.23 14.01 0.03
C ASN A 607 -20.30 14.55 1.14
N GLN A 608 -19.25 13.82 1.51
CA GLN A 608 -18.25 14.23 2.48
C GLN A 608 -17.48 15.48 2.00
N ALA A 609 -16.97 15.43 0.77
CA ALA A 609 -16.22 16.54 0.18
C ALA A 609 -17.14 17.75 -0.10
N GLN A 610 -18.38 17.51 -0.57
CA GLN A 610 -19.35 18.57 -0.83
C GLN A 610 -19.72 19.30 0.46
N ALA A 611 -20.06 18.55 1.52
CA ALA A 611 -20.41 19.13 2.82
C ALA A 611 -19.27 19.98 3.39
N MET A 612 -18.03 19.51 3.28
CA MET A 612 -16.86 20.25 3.76
C MET A 612 -16.65 21.56 2.99
N ALA A 613 -16.78 21.52 1.66
CA ALA A 613 -16.66 22.71 0.83
C ALA A 613 -17.72 23.77 1.19
N ASP A 614 -18.98 23.34 1.33
CA ASP A 614 -20.10 24.19 1.68
C ASP A 614 -19.94 24.81 3.08
N ASP A 615 -19.47 24.02 4.07
CA ASP A 615 -19.30 24.49 5.44
C ASP A 615 -18.15 25.52 5.54
N VAL A 616 -17.04 25.33 4.82
CA VAL A 616 -15.94 26.30 4.74
C VAL A 616 -16.39 27.60 4.07
N GLN A 617 -17.08 27.51 2.93
CA GLN A 617 -17.57 28.68 2.20
C GLN A 617 -18.63 29.47 3.01
N ARG A 618 -19.54 28.77 3.69
CA ARG A 618 -20.55 29.38 4.57
C ARG A 618 -19.91 30.12 5.74
N SER A 619 -18.76 29.63 6.23
CA SER A 619 -17.99 30.28 7.28
C SER A 619 -17.09 31.43 6.77
N GLY A 620 -17.16 31.77 5.49
CA GLY A 620 -16.38 32.84 4.85
C GLY A 620 -14.97 32.44 4.46
N GLY A 621 -14.61 31.16 4.54
CA GLY A 621 -13.34 30.62 4.08
C GLY A 621 -13.30 30.37 2.57
N VAL A 622 -12.14 29.97 2.05
CA VAL A 622 -11.92 29.67 0.64
C VAL A 622 -11.79 28.15 0.46
N ALA A 623 -12.77 27.55 -0.20
CA ALA A 623 -12.74 26.14 -0.59
C ALA A 623 -13.10 25.98 -2.07
N LYS A 624 -12.37 25.12 -2.78
CA LYS A 624 -12.64 24.69 -4.16
C LYS A 624 -12.79 23.18 -4.18
N LEU A 625 -13.90 22.69 -4.70
CA LEU A 625 -14.13 21.26 -4.95
C LEU A 625 -13.98 20.98 -6.44
N VAL A 626 -13.23 19.94 -6.78
CA VAL A 626 -13.11 19.39 -8.14
C VAL A 626 -13.57 17.94 -8.10
N ILE A 627 -14.55 17.61 -8.93
CA ILE A 627 -15.18 16.30 -9.02
C ILE A 627 -14.71 15.61 -10.29
N PHE A 628 -14.37 14.32 -10.17
CA PHE A 628 -13.91 13.47 -11.27
C PHE A 628 -14.93 12.37 -11.53
N GLU A 629 -15.56 12.43 -12.68
CA GLU A 629 -16.64 11.54 -13.09
C GLU A 629 -16.14 10.11 -13.36
N GLY A 630 -16.81 9.11 -12.74
CA GLY A 630 -16.46 7.70 -12.89
C GLY A 630 -15.10 7.33 -12.29
N GLU A 631 -14.60 8.10 -11.33
CA GLU A 631 -13.42 7.76 -10.54
C GLU A 631 -13.82 7.30 -9.14
N GLY A 632 -13.11 6.29 -8.65
CA GLY A 632 -13.28 5.76 -7.29
C GLY A 632 -12.39 6.44 -6.27
N HIS A 633 -12.06 5.71 -5.20
CA HIS A 633 -11.29 6.21 -4.05
C HIS A 633 -9.85 6.60 -4.40
N GLY A 634 -9.42 7.77 -3.99
CA GLY A 634 -8.05 8.30 -4.13
C GLY A 634 -7.84 9.17 -5.36
N TYR A 635 -6.60 9.21 -5.86
CA TYR A 635 -6.28 9.96 -7.07
C TYR A 635 -6.90 9.31 -8.31
N PRO A 636 -7.34 10.13 -9.30
CA PRO A 636 -7.92 9.62 -10.54
C PRO A 636 -7.02 8.65 -11.29
N ARG A 637 -7.62 7.57 -11.80
CA ARG A 637 -6.92 6.50 -12.53
C ARG A 637 -6.94 6.68 -14.05
N LYS A 638 -7.97 7.35 -14.59
CA LYS A 638 -8.04 7.70 -16.00
C LYS A 638 -7.04 8.82 -16.31
N ALA A 639 -6.32 8.71 -17.43
CA ALA A 639 -5.22 9.62 -17.75
C ALA A 639 -5.69 11.09 -17.85
N GLU A 640 -6.86 11.35 -18.38
CA GLU A 640 -7.42 12.69 -18.52
C GLU A 640 -7.75 13.32 -17.17
N ASN A 641 -8.45 12.59 -16.30
CA ASN A 641 -8.79 13.02 -14.95
C ASN A 641 -7.54 13.23 -14.09
N GLY A 642 -6.56 12.32 -14.21
CA GLY A 642 -5.27 12.45 -13.53
C GLY A 642 -4.47 13.68 -13.97
N LEU A 643 -4.49 14.00 -15.28
CA LEU A 643 -3.87 15.20 -15.82
C LEU A 643 -4.53 16.46 -15.22
N GLN A 644 -5.85 16.55 -15.26
CA GLN A 644 -6.62 17.65 -14.68
C GLN A 644 -6.34 17.82 -13.19
N ALA A 645 -6.32 16.71 -12.43
CA ALA A 645 -6.04 16.74 -11.00
C ALA A 645 -4.66 17.36 -10.70
N LYS A 646 -3.63 16.95 -11.46
CA LYS A 646 -2.26 17.46 -11.27
C LYS A 646 -2.11 18.92 -11.68
N GLU A 647 -2.73 19.35 -12.76
CA GLU A 647 -2.69 20.76 -13.19
C GLU A 647 -3.40 21.68 -12.20
N VAL A 648 -4.55 21.23 -11.67
CA VAL A 648 -5.30 21.99 -10.66
C VAL A 648 -4.50 22.07 -9.34
N GLU A 649 -3.90 20.96 -8.91
CA GLU A 649 -3.10 20.91 -7.69
C GLU A 649 -1.83 21.76 -7.82
N GLU A 650 -1.12 21.73 -8.96
CA GLU A 650 0.05 22.58 -9.22
C GLU A 650 -0.33 24.07 -9.18
N GLY A 651 -1.39 24.44 -9.88
CA GLY A 651 -1.90 25.82 -9.86
C GLY A 651 -2.28 26.28 -8.45
N TRP A 652 -2.83 25.38 -7.64
CA TRP A 652 -3.15 25.64 -6.24
C TRP A 652 -1.93 25.97 -5.41
N TRP A 653 -0.88 25.14 -5.50
CA TRP A 653 0.38 25.36 -4.77
C TRP A 653 1.10 26.61 -5.25
N LYS A 654 1.13 26.87 -6.56
CA LYS A 654 1.74 28.06 -7.14
C LYS A 654 1.16 29.34 -6.56
N VAL A 655 -0.16 29.48 -6.56
CA VAL A 655 -0.86 30.67 -6.04
C VAL A 655 -0.73 30.83 -4.52
N ASN A 656 -0.75 29.71 -3.78
CA ASN A 656 -0.84 29.75 -2.32
C ASN A 656 0.50 29.65 -1.59
N LEU A 657 1.54 29.13 -2.25
CA LEU A 657 2.86 28.92 -1.61
C LEU A 657 4.01 29.64 -2.32
N ALA A 658 3.96 29.77 -3.67
CA ALA A 658 5.07 30.36 -4.43
C ALA A 658 4.86 31.86 -4.73
N GLU A 659 3.68 32.22 -5.20
CA GLU A 659 3.34 33.62 -5.49
C GLU A 659 2.90 34.32 -4.20
N VAL A 660 3.86 34.74 -3.38
CA VAL A 660 3.53 35.69 -2.30
C VAL A 660 3.38 37.05 -2.94
N ASN A 661 2.14 37.55 -3.00
CA ASN A 661 1.84 38.92 -3.38
C ASN A 661 2.71 39.85 -2.54
N GLY A 662 3.48 40.70 -3.21
CA GLY A 662 4.56 41.47 -2.66
C GLY A 662 4.27 42.16 -1.32
N GLU A 663 5.19 41.97 -0.37
CA GLU A 663 5.66 43.02 0.53
C GLU A 663 6.87 43.71 -0.05
#